data_36eb1b6f180713fcbce4ecd07c1dc980
#
_entry.id   36eb1b6f180713fcbce4ecd07c1dc980
#
_cell.length_a   1.000
_cell.length_b   1.000
_cell.length_c   1.000
_cell.angle_alpha   90.00
_cell.angle_beta   90.00
_cell.angle_gamma   90.00
#
_symmetry.space_group_name_H-M   'P 1'
#
loop_
_entity.id
_entity.type
_entity.pdbx_description
1 polymer ?
#
loop_
_entity_poly.entity_id
_entity_poly.type
_entity_poly.pdbx_seq_one_letter_code
_entity_poly.pdbx_strand_id
1 'polypeptide(L)'
;MKKPLLFLFVIFCCVKIHAQNDALWQRSTSNSTLSKRLNSSDSGRLYYKLNSDFLKSKLAATTDKASKEITSEITVPNSNGVLERFKVWESSNFEPELQAKYPEIRAYEGSGIDDKAAKIHFSVSPLGVQTMILRVDKATEYIEENPENKTEYVLFTSNNTDNSSRLICKTTDLISNNSTAKTARETANNKVFKTMRLALSCTGEYTTYFGGTKTAALGGMNATLSRVNGVFNKDLAVKVVLIANNDAIIYTDAATDPYSNASTGADGAWNQEVQTTLTNVIGNANYDLGHLFGASGGGGNAGCIGCVCTNPTTNTPLGKGSAYTSPSDGKPQGDSFDIDFVAHEMGHQLGANHTFSYDAAERTNVNVEPGSGSTIMGYAGVTSDYDIQNASDDYFAYVSILQIQNTLAGKSCPVNSAIVNNPPTIDAGPDYTIPISTAFVLKGTGSDPEGNTITYNWEENDNATTTSGGNSIAYPTKPDGPLFRSVVPNSSTVRYMPAFSSVLQNKLTTTWESVSSIGRTLHFTLTGRDNAADGQAQTNTDDMIVSVASFAGPFAITSHVNDDVSWWQGLSETVTWSVNNTNTLQGSTAVNIKLSTDGGLTFPIILASNTPNDGSETITMPTSVPSSRNCRILIEPTGNIYYAINKKPFAIGFTSSTTCDSYSFGSSFSIPNTTTFVTRTISVPASAATVSDVNVSVNVTHAKFSDLEIQIVNPQGTVVRLFNRNCGSTNSTLAMQFDDAGAALDCNRTTEQIVTPVDFLSVFNGQNPQGTWTLRVRDAVVGNFGTLNSASINICGQTYTLDTPDFENIDFVLYPNPNKGSFTIQFESKSNDGVKVFVHDILGKKVYENTFESTSNFNQNIQLQKVPAGVYLVTVVDGDRRTVKKIVVN
;
A
#
# COMPACT_ATOMS: atom_id res chain seq x y z
N MET A 1 73.78 -14.26 27.11
CA MET A 1 73.13 -12.97 27.07
C MET A 1 71.61 -13.17 26.82
N LYS A 2 70.84 -13.07 27.88
CA LYS A 2 69.39 -13.32 27.87
C LYS A 2 68.69 -11.98 27.57
N LYS A 3 67.84 -11.91 26.57
CA LYS A 3 66.92 -10.78 26.34
C LYS A 3 65.62 -11.02 27.11
N PRO A 4 65.04 -10.06 27.85
CA PRO A 4 63.75 -10.23 28.45
C PRO A 4 62.64 -9.88 27.44
N LEU A 5 61.62 -10.70 27.43
CA LEU A 5 60.37 -10.53 26.72
C LEU A 5 59.43 -9.60 27.53
N LEU A 6 59.09 -8.44 26.98
CA LEU A 6 58.22 -7.49 27.64
C LEU A 6 56.77 -7.88 27.32
N PHE A 7 56.03 -8.39 28.31
CA PHE A 7 54.58 -8.65 28.23
C PHE A 7 53.85 -7.30 28.48
N LEU A 8 53.20 -6.77 27.45
CA LEU A 8 52.34 -5.60 27.58
C LEU A 8 50.96 -6.10 28.04
N PHE A 9 50.64 -5.89 29.32
CA PHE A 9 49.31 -6.13 29.87
C PHE A 9 48.41 -4.95 29.51
N VAL A 10 47.51 -5.14 28.52
CA VAL A 10 46.45 -4.16 28.23
C VAL A 10 45.35 -4.37 29.28
N ILE A 11 45.35 -3.49 30.29
CA ILE A 11 44.23 -3.42 31.23
C ILE A 11 43.00 -2.87 30.46
N PHE A 12 42.06 -3.76 30.11
CA PHE A 12 40.72 -3.38 29.66
C PHE A 12 39.97 -2.83 30.89
N CYS A 13 40.02 -1.49 31.09
CA CYS A 13 39.09 -0.87 32.00
C CYS A 13 37.68 -1.02 31.44
N CYS A 14 36.94 -2.03 31.95
CA CYS A 14 35.47 -2.07 31.82
C CYS A 14 34.95 -0.85 32.59
N VAL A 15 34.79 0.29 31.88
CA VAL A 15 33.89 1.32 32.31
C VAL A 15 32.48 0.72 32.22
N LYS A 16 32.00 0.24 33.37
CA LYS A 16 30.54 0.06 33.51
C LYS A 16 29.93 1.44 33.36
N ILE A 17 29.49 1.75 32.14
CA ILE A 17 28.54 2.82 31.95
C ILE A 17 27.28 2.34 32.68
N HIS A 18 27.06 2.86 33.87
CA HIS A 18 25.76 2.84 34.49
C HIS A 18 24.91 3.68 33.54
N ALA A 19 24.25 3.00 32.57
CA ALA A 19 23.07 3.58 31.96
C ALA A 19 22.11 3.77 33.14
N GLN A 20 22.02 5.00 33.66
CA GLN A 20 20.93 5.41 34.51
C GLN A 20 19.64 4.93 33.84
N ASN A 21 18.73 4.38 34.62
CA ASN A 21 17.40 3.90 34.23
C ASN A 21 16.51 5.10 33.84
N ASP A 22 16.93 5.96 32.92
CA ASP A 22 16.22 7.10 32.35
C ASP A 22 15.44 6.69 31.07
N ALA A 23 15.10 5.39 30.95
CA ALA A 23 14.27 4.96 29.85
C ALA A 23 12.84 5.48 30.07
N LEU A 24 12.41 6.41 29.19
CA LEU A 24 11.06 6.94 29.16
C LEU A 24 10.04 5.80 28.95
N TRP A 25 10.39 4.86 28.08
CA TRP A 25 9.59 3.69 27.75
C TRP A 25 10.33 2.40 28.11
N GLN A 26 9.63 1.49 28.76
CA GLN A 26 10.13 0.16 29.06
C GLN A 26 9.21 -0.89 28.42
N ARG A 27 9.76 -1.77 27.58
CA ARG A 27 8.99 -2.85 26.96
C ARG A 27 8.43 -3.78 28.04
N SER A 28 7.13 -4.02 28.01
CA SER A 28 6.46 -4.95 28.90
C SER A 28 6.40 -6.33 28.26
N THR A 29 6.80 -7.36 29.01
CA THR A 29 6.56 -8.76 28.66
C THR A 29 5.28 -9.20 29.36
N SER A 30 4.13 -8.82 28.81
CA SER A 30 2.84 -9.21 29.37
C SER A 30 2.67 -10.71 29.29
N ASN A 31 2.84 -11.39 30.44
CA ASN A 31 2.44 -12.78 30.67
C ASN A 31 0.97 -12.85 31.10
N SER A 32 0.07 -12.16 30.39
CA SER A 32 -1.35 -12.34 30.68
C SER A 32 -1.79 -13.71 30.16
N THR A 33 -2.43 -14.49 31.02
CA THR A 33 -3.01 -15.80 30.68
C THR A 33 -4.12 -15.70 29.62
N LEU A 34 -4.59 -14.48 29.32
CA LEU A 34 -5.51 -14.18 28.20
C LEU A 34 -4.83 -14.13 26.84
N SER A 35 -3.56 -13.70 26.74
CA SER A 35 -2.83 -13.66 25.45
C SER A 35 -2.64 -15.04 24.82
N LYS A 36 -2.79 -16.12 25.59
CA LYS A 36 -2.79 -17.50 25.10
C LYS A 36 -4.13 -17.96 24.51
N ARG A 37 -5.22 -17.20 24.67
CA ARG A 37 -6.56 -17.52 24.15
C ARG A 37 -6.94 -16.73 22.91
N LEU A 38 -6.25 -15.64 22.59
CA LEU A 38 -6.51 -14.78 21.44
C LEU A 38 -5.41 -14.99 20.37
N ASN A 39 -5.30 -16.22 19.88
CA ASN A 39 -4.44 -16.55 18.74
C ASN A 39 -5.12 -16.05 17.44
N SER A 40 -4.80 -14.86 16.97
CA SER A 40 -4.73 -14.41 15.57
C SER A 40 -4.85 -12.90 15.36
N SER A 41 -5.42 -12.10 16.27
CA SER A 41 -5.56 -10.65 16.11
C SER A 41 -4.44 -9.83 16.77
N ASP A 42 -3.54 -10.46 17.52
CA ASP A 42 -2.51 -9.80 18.35
C ASP A 42 -1.12 -9.73 17.67
N SER A 43 -1.02 -10.19 16.43
CA SER A 43 0.23 -10.10 15.66
C SER A 43 0.49 -8.66 15.24
N GLY A 44 1.41 -7.97 15.90
CA GLY A 44 1.84 -6.61 15.57
C GLY A 44 1.63 -5.58 16.67
N ARG A 45 0.97 -5.93 17.79
CA ARG A 45 0.83 -5.04 18.95
C ARG A 45 2.01 -5.20 19.90
N LEU A 46 2.59 -4.06 20.34
CA LEU A 46 3.68 -4.03 21.29
C LEU A 46 3.25 -3.31 22.57
N TYR A 47 3.67 -3.82 23.73
CA TYR A 47 3.26 -3.27 25.03
C TYR A 47 4.42 -2.64 25.76
N TYR A 48 4.16 -1.49 26.40
CA TYR A 48 5.16 -0.67 27.08
C TYR A 48 4.63 -0.11 28.40
N LYS A 49 5.53 0.17 29.33
CA LYS A 49 5.31 1.01 30.50
C LYS A 49 5.95 2.38 30.24
N LEU A 50 5.22 3.45 30.59
CA LEU A 50 5.68 4.81 30.46
C LEU A 50 6.07 5.35 31.86
N ASN A 51 7.22 5.99 31.94
CA ASN A 51 7.57 6.82 33.07
C ASN A 51 6.96 8.22 32.89
N SER A 52 5.70 8.38 33.31
CA SER A 52 4.91 9.59 33.10
C SER A 52 5.52 10.82 33.80
N ASP A 53 6.11 10.64 34.99
CA ASP A 53 6.73 11.75 35.73
C ASP A 53 8.00 12.25 35.03
N PHE A 54 8.77 11.31 34.46
CA PHE A 54 9.94 11.68 33.68
C PHE A 54 9.54 12.39 32.38
N LEU A 55 8.49 11.92 31.68
CA LEU A 55 7.95 12.61 30.53
C LEU A 55 7.53 14.04 30.87
N LYS A 56 6.73 14.22 31.93
CA LYS A 56 6.28 15.55 32.39
C LYS A 56 7.45 16.45 32.72
N SER A 57 8.49 15.92 33.37
CA SER A 57 9.71 16.70 33.68
C SER A 57 10.46 17.16 32.44
N LYS A 58 10.51 16.32 31.41
CA LYS A 58 11.11 16.64 30.10
C LYS A 58 10.31 17.72 29.36
N LEU A 59 8.99 17.66 29.45
CA LEU A 59 8.09 18.59 28.78
C LEU A 59 7.85 19.90 29.53
N ALA A 60 8.20 19.97 30.82
CA ALA A 60 7.95 21.14 31.64
C ALA A 60 8.62 22.45 31.17
N ALA A 61 9.68 22.34 30.38
CA ALA A 61 10.40 23.47 29.81
C ALA A 61 9.91 23.86 28.39
N THR A 62 9.04 23.06 27.76
CA THR A 62 8.50 23.37 26.42
C THR A 62 7.45 24.46 26.55
N THR A 63 7.46 25.42 25.66
CA THR A 63 6.45 26.48 25.57
C THR A 63 5.75 26.42 24.23
N ASP A 64 4.51 26.93 24.17
CA ASP A 64 3.81 27.14 22.92
C ASP A 64 4.70 28.00 22.01
N LYS A 65 4.79 27.60 20.75
CA LYS A 65 5.63 28.18 19.72
C LYS A 65 5.38 29.68 19.50
N ALA A 66 4.16 30.16 19.76
CA ALA A 66 3.84 31.59 19.67
C ALA A 66 4.68 32.47 20.61
N SER A 67 5.36 31.91 21.62
CA SER A 67 6.07 32.67 22.65
C SER A 67 7.58 32.53 22.72
N LYS A 68 8.24 31.64 22.04
CA LYS A 68 9.68 31.35 21.83
C LYS A 68 10.02 29.87 21.91
N GLU A 69 10.78 29.39 20.95
CA GLU A 69 11.14 27.98 20.73
C GLU A 69 11.94 27.35 21.89
N ILE A 70 11.25 26.86 22.91
CA ILE A 70 11.85 25.87 23.81
C ILE A 70 11.35 24.51 23.39
N THR A 71 12.23 23.70 22.85
CA THR A 71 11.95 22.32 22.43
C THR A 71 12.57 21.35 23.41
N SER A 72 11.98 20.15 23.52
CA SER A 72 12.53 19.03 24.28
C SER A 72 12.81 17.84 23.38
N GLU A 73 13.75 17.00 23.77
CA GLU A 73 14.02 15.72 23.12
C GLU A 73 13.39 14.60 23.95
N ILE A 74 12.53 13.80 23.30
CA ILE A 74 11.92 12.60 23.88
C ILE A 74 12.24 11.39 23.02
N THR A 75 12.14 10.18 23.61
CA THR A 75 12.21 8.91 22.89
C THR A 75 10.85 8.27 22.85
N VAL A 76 10.48 7.69 21.70
CA VAL A 76 9.19 7.00 21.49
C VAL A 76 9.45 5.67 20.78
N PRO A 77 8.83 4.54 21.19
CA PRO A 77 8.98 3.28 20.49
C PRO A 77 8.24 3.30 19.15
N ASN A 78 8.81 2.62 18.14
CA ASN A 78 8.20 2.39 16.85
C ASN A 78 7.63 0.96 16.72
N SER A 79 6.94 0.65 15.63
CA SER A 79 6.33 -0.67 15.35
C SER A 79 7.32 -1.84 15.30
N ASN A 80 8.62 -1.56 15.10
CA ASN A 80 9.69 -2.56 15.19
C ASN A 80 10.24 -2.75 16.62
N GLY A 81 9.74 -1.99 17.60
CA GLY A 81 10.17 -2.02 19.00
C GLY A 81 11.47 -1.25 19.24
N VAL A 82 11.90 -0.40 18.31
CA VAL A 82 13.08 0.45 18.45
C VAL A 82 12.65 1.80 19.02
N LEU A 83 13.44 2.35 19.97
CA LEU A 83 13.22 3.70 20.50
C LEU A 83 13.83 4.73 19.53
N GLU A 84 12.99 5.64 19.05
CA GLU A 84 13.37 6.75 18.15
C GLU A 84 13.26 8.08 18.88
N ARG A 85 14.12 9.01 18.55
CA ARG A 85 14.16 10.35 19.14
C ARG A 85 13.33 11.33 18.33
N PHE A 86 12.59 12.17 19.06
CA PHE A 86 11.82 13.27 18.51
C PHE A 86 12.18 14.57 19.19
N LYS A 87 12.28 15.65 18.41
CA LYS A 87 12.31 17.03 18.89
C LYS A 87 10.86 17.50 18.96
N VAL A 88 10.38 17.84 20.17
CA VAL A 88 8.98 18.17 20.42
C VAL A 88 8.83 19.56 21.04
N TRP A 89 7.67 20.19 20.81
CA TRP A 89 7.25 21.46 21.36
C TRP A 89 5.76 21.42 21.70
N GLU A 90 5.31 22.30 22.57
CA GLU A 90 3.90 22.42 22.88
C GLU A 90 3.14 23.03 21.69
N SER A 91 2.00 22.42 21.33
CA SER A 91 1.08 22.88 20.30
C SER A 91 -0.33 22.79 20.83
N SER A 92 -0.71 23.75 21.69
CA SER A 92 -1.99 23.73 22.42
C SER A 92 -3.19 23.62 21.46
N ASN A 93 -4.17 22.77 21.82
CA ASN A 93 -5.48 22.72 21.19
C ASN A 93 -6.51 23.61 21.89
N PHE A 94 -6.10 24.40 22.86
CA PHE A 94 -6.96 25.29 23.66
C PHE A 94 -6.57 26.75 23.45
N GLU A 95 -7.53 27.64 23.45
CA GLU A 95 -7.24 29.07 23.59
C GLU A 95 -6.56 29.36 24.96
N PRO A 96 -5.74 30.41 25.08
CA PRO A 96 -4.88 30.64 26.24
C PRO A 96 -5.63 30.63 27.58
N GLU A 97 -6.83 31.18 27.64
CA GLU A 97 -7.62 31.24 28.86
C GLU A 97 -8.11 29.87 29.30
N LEU A 98 -8.53 29.00 28.37
CA LEU A 98 -8.91 27.63 28.65
C LEU A 98 -7.69 26.82 29.08
N GLN A 99 -6.57 27.00 28.40
CA GLN A 99 -5.29 26.36 28.73
C GLN A 99 -4.82 26.72 30.14
N ALA A 100 -4.97 27.99 30.54
CA ALA A 100 -4.62 28.45 31.89
C ALA A 100 -5.52 27.84 32.97
N LYS A 101 -6.79 27.55 32.65
CA LYS A 101 -7.76 26.95 33.57
C LYS A 101 -7.53 25.42 33.76
N TYR A 102 -6.99 24.75 32.71
CA TYR A 102 -6.73 23.30 32.71
C TYR A 102 -5.25 23.01 32.35
N PRO A 103 -4.29 23.44 33.21
CA PRO A 103 -2.85 23.38 32.89
C PRO A 103 -2.30 21.95 32.80
N GLU A 104 -3.01 20.95 33.31
CA GLU A 104 -2.65 19.53 33.27
C GLU A 104 -2.99 18.85 31.95
N ILE A 105 -3.75 19.50 31.06
CA ILE A 105 -4.12 18.98 29.74
C ILE A 105 -3.27 19.73 28.71
N ARG A 106 -2.39 19.01 28.01
CA ARG A 106 -1.45 19.57 27.03
C ARG A 106 -1.46 18.80 25.76
N ALA A 107 -1.19 19.47 24.66
CA ALA A 107 -0.92 18.87 23.35
C ALA A 107 0.46 19.29 22.85
N TYR A 108 1.10 18.37 22.17
CA TYR A 108 2.45 18.53 21.65
C TYR A 108 2.51 18.01 20.22
N GLU A 109 3.43 18.60 19.45
CA GLU A 109 3.84 18.09 18.17
C GLU A 109 5.36 18.02 18.07
N GLY A 110 5.89 17.29 17.10
CA GLY A 110 7.33 17.22 16.91
C GLY A 110 7.74 16.55 15.62
N SER A 111 9.05 16.68 15.37
CA SER A 111 9.72 16.06 14.23
C SER A 111 10.72 15.01 14.68
N GLY A 112 10.80 13.91 13.95
CA GLY A 112 11.80 12.87 14.19
C GLY A 112 13.22 13.38 14.01
N ILE A 113 14.11 12.97 14.92
CA ILE A 113 15.56 13.22 14.83
C ILE A 113 16.23 12.08 14.08
N ASP A 114 15.82 10.85 14.37
CA ASP A 114 16.36 9.64 13.75
C ASP A 114 15.67 9.35 12.41
N ASP A 115 14.36 9.56 12.31
CA ASP A 115 13.57 9.55 11.07
C ASP A 115 13.05 10.98 10.83
N LYS A 116 13.74 11.77 10.03
CA LYS A 116 13.41 13.20 9.77
C LYS A 116 12.04 13.40 9.11
N ALA A 117 11.56 12.39 8.43
CA ALA A 117 10.25 12.42 7.78
C ALA A 117 9.09 12.17 8.76
N ALA A 118 9.37 11.53 9.92
CA ALA A 118 8.34 11.24 10.92
C ALA A 118 7.87 12.53 11.62
N LYS A 119 6.55 12.62 11.81
CA LYS A 119 5.89 13.69 12.61
C LYS A 119 5.10 13.03 13.72
N ILE A 120 5.23 13.56 14.92
CA ILE A 120 4.49 13.09 16.09
C ILE A 120 3.52 14.16 16.56
N HIS A 121 2.28 13.75 16.84
CA HIS A 121 1.27 14.53 17.53
C HIS A 121 0.84 13.73 18.76
N PHE A 122 0.83 14.36 19.92
CA PHE A 122 0.44 13.64 21.13
C PHE A 122 -0.19 14.55 22.18
N SER A 123 -1.04 13.94 22.99
CA SER A 123 -1.67 14.59 24.14
C SER A 123 -1.13 14.02 25.45
N VAL A 124 -1.06 14.87 26.47
CA VAL A 124 -0.78 14.50 27.87
C VAL A 124 -1.90 15.06 28.73
N SER A 125 -2.58 14.19 29.47
CA SER A 125 -3.70 14.58 30.33
C SER A 125 -3.77 13.66 31.56
N PRO A 126 -4.72 13.86 32.50
CA PRO A 126 -5.00 12.89 33.54
C PRO A 126 -5.45 11.51 33.05
N LEU A 127 -5.86 11.40 31.78
CA LEU A 127 -6.19 10.14 31.10
C LEU A 127 -4.95 9.41 30.53
N GLY A 128 -3.74 9.92 30.78
CA GLY A 128 -2.51 9.36 30.22
C GLY A 128 -2.01 10.08 28.98
N VAL A 129 -1.29 9.35 28.13
CA VAL A 129 -0.68 9.83 26.88
C VAL A 129 -1.30 9.11 25.70
N GLN A 130 -1.65 9.85 24.68
CA GLN A 130 -2.07 9.31 23.39
C GLN A 130 -1.24 9.93 22.29
N THR A 131 -0.74 9.10 21.36
CA THR A 131 0.13 9.55 20.28
C THR A 131 -0.42 9.14 18.92
N MET A 132 -0.06 9.93 17.89
CA MET A 132 -0.14 9.60 16.47
C MET A 132 1.21 9.95 15.84
N ILE A 133 1.83 9.00 15.16
CA ILE A 133 3.10 9.22 14.46
C ILE A 133 2.87 8.96 12.98
N LEU A 134 2.82 10.05 12.22
CA LEU A 134 2.73 10.02 10.76
C LEU A 134 4.11 9.68 10.19
N ARG A 135 4.15 8.75 9.25
CA ARG A 135 5.39 8.27 8.63
C ARG A 135 5.32 8.31 7.12
N VAL A 136 6.49 8.37 6.49
CA VAL A 136 6.64 8.20 5.04
C VAL A 136 6.96 6.72 4.76
N ASP A 137 6.32 6.13 3.76
CA ASP A 137 6.47 4.73 3.32
C ASP A 137 6.14 3.67 4.38
N LYS A 138 5.42 4.04 5.43
CA LYS A 138 5.00 3.15 6.52
C LYS A 138 3.61 3.55 7.00
N ALA A 139 2.92 2.60 7.63
CA ALA A 139 1.65 2.88 8.28
C ALA A 139 1.83 3.87 9.46
N THR A 140 0.81 4.68 9.71
CA THR A 140 0.72 5.51 10.91
C THR A 140 0.81 4.65 12.16
N GLU A 141 1.53 5.11 13.17
CA GLU A 141 1.71 4.41 14.45
C GLU A 141 0.97 5.16 15.56
N TYR A 142 0.31 4.39 16.42
CA TYR A 142 -0.43 4.90 17.57
C TYR A 142 0.09 4.29 18.86
N ILE A 143 0.12 5.08 19.92
CA ILE A 143 0.36 4.60 21.30
C ILE A 143 -0.77 5.13 22.17
N GLU A 144 -1.47 4.23 22.84
CA GLU A 144 -2.61 4.51 23.71
C GLU A 144 -2.49 3.75 25.03
N GLU A 145 -3.17 4.21 26.07
CA GLU A 145 -3.31 3.46 27.30
C GLU A 145 -4.01 2.11 27.02
N ASN A 146 -3.46 1.02 27.56
CA ASN A 146 -4.07 -0.30 27.39
C ASN A 146 -5.42 -0.35 28.16
N PRO A 147 -6.57 -0.54 27.48
CA PRO A 147 -7.88 -0.53 28.15
C PRO A 147 -8.04 -1.64 29.19
N GLU A 148 -7.33 -2.78 29.02
CA GLU A 148 -7.36 -3.91 29.97
C GLU A 148 -6.41 -3.71 31.16
N ASN A 149 -5.34 -2.92 30.96
CA ASN A 149 -4.34 -2.67 32.01
C ASN A 149 -3.81 -1.23 31.91
N LYS A 150 -4.46 -0.30 32.60
CA LYS A 150 -4.12 1.14 32.59
C LYS A 150 -2.71 1.50 33.07
N THR A 151 -1.90 0.52 33.50
CA THR A 151 -0.47 0.72 33.82
C THR A 151 0.44 0.49 32.62
N GLU A 152 -0.11 0.07 31.49
CA GLU A 152 0.60 -0.24 30.25
C GLU A 152 0.01 0.55 29.08
N TYR A 153 0.83 0.72 28.06
CA TYR A 153 0.47 1.33 26.78
C TYR A 153 0.60 0.30 25.69
N VAL A 154 -0.29 0.34 24.71
CA VAL A 154 -0.26 -0.47 23.51
C VAL A 154 0.18 0.38 22.32
N LEU A 155 1.20 -0.08 21.60
CA LEU A 155 1.60 0.45 20.31
C LEU A 155 1.05 -0.45 19.21
N PHE A 156 0.40 0.14 18.22
CA PHE A 156 -0.14 -0.53 17.04
C PHE A 156 -0.06 0.40 15.82
N THR A 157 -0.35 -0.15 14.65
CA THR A 157 -0.38 0.61 13.39
C THR A 157 -1.80 0.70 12.83
N SER A 158 -2.06 1.65 11.95
CA SER A 158 -3.35 1.79 11.24
C SER A 158 -3.80 0.50 10.53
N ASN A 159 -2.88 -0.36 10.12
CA ASN A 159 -3.19 -1.66 9.52
C ASN A 159 -3.74 -2.71 10.54
N ASN A 160 -3.64 -2.46 11.84
CA ASN A 160 -4.00 -3.38 12.92
C ASN A 160 -5.12 -2.84 13.82
N THR A 161 -5.92 -1.91 13.32
CA THR A 161 -7.08 -1.39 14.02
C THR A 161 -8.24 -2.38 13.96
N ASP A 162 -8.82 -2.73 15.13
CA ASP A 162 -10.08 -3.49 15.22
C ASP A 162 -11.25 -2.53 15.01
N ASN A 163 -11.71 -2.38 13.78
CA ASN A 163 -12.86 -1.56 13.47
C ASN A 163 -14.15 -2.36 13.64
N SER A 164 -14.66 -2.43 14.87
CA SER A 164 -16.00 -2.94 15.16
C SER A 164 -17.09 -1.86 15.04
N SER A 165 -16.68 -0.58 14.97
CA SER A 165 -17.57 0.58 14.88
C SER A 165 -17.76 0.97 13.41
N ARG A 166 -19.00 1.01 12.95
CA ARG A 166 -19.33 1.46 11.59
C ARG A 166 -19.87 2.88 11.65
N LEU A 167 -19.26 3.80 10.91
CA LEU A 167 -19.80 5.15 10.70
C LEU A 167 -21.09 5.04 9.87
N ILE A 168 -22.14 5.74 10.31
CA ILE A 168 -23.27 6.07 9.47
C ILE A 168 -23.30 7.60 9.38
N CYS A 169 -22.68 8.18 8.37
CA CYS A 169 -22.79 9.61 8.13
C CYS A 169 -24.20 9.93 7.59
N LYS A 170 -24.86 10.91 8.19
CA LYS A 170 -26.18 11.41 7.79
C LYS A 170 -26.11 12.79 7.16
N THR A 171 -24.94 13.28 6.84
CA THR A 171 -24.72 14.54 6.14
C THR A 171 -25.24 14.41 4.72
N THR A 172 -26.12 15.32 4.33
CA THR A 172 -26.64 15.36 2.95
C THR A 172 -25.65 16.07 2.07
N ASP A 173 -25.14 15.37 1.08
CA ASP A 173 -24.23 15.91 0.09
C ASP A 173 -24.83 17.02 -0.76
N LEU A 174 -23.99 17.95 -1.18
CA LEU A 174 -24.32 18.98 -2.14
C LEU A 174 -23.73 18.62 -3.51
N ILE A 175 -24.54 18.76 -4.57
CA ILE A 175 -24.02 18.61 -5.93
C ILE A 175 -22.96 19.69 -6.15
N SER A 176 -21.70 19.28 -6.26
CA SER A 176 -20.59 20.19 -6.53
C SER A 176 -20.72 20.73 -7.96
N ASN A 177 -20.74 22.04 -8.09
CA ASN A 177 -20.67 22.70 -9.39
C ASN A 177 -19.23 22.80 -9.91
N ASN A 178 -18.26 22.32 -9.15
CA ASN A 178 -16.87 22.21 -9.56
C ASN A 178 -16.75 21.06 -10.57
N SER A 179 -17.08 21.35 -11.83
CA SER A 179 -16.68 20.48 -12.92
C SER A 179 -15.17 20.29 -12.87
N THR A 180 -14.71 19.12 -13.26
CA THR A 180 -13.31 18.74 -13.50
C THR A 180 -12.59 19.64 -14.51
N ALA A 181 -12.93 20.93 -14.57
CA ALA A 181 -12.34 21.89 -15.48
C ALA A 181 -10.91 22.21 -15.03
N LYS A 182 -9.99 22.02 -15.92
CA LYS A 182 -8.54 22.30 -15.93
C LYS A 182 -8.06 23.65 -15.31
N THR A 183 -8.84 24.38 -14.55
CA THR A 183 -8.54 25.79 -14.21
C THR A 183 -8.42 26.11 -12.73
N ALA A 184 -8.67 25.19 -11.81
CA ALA A 184 -8.58 25.48 -10.38
C ALA A 184 -7.50 24.60 -9.73
N ARG A 185 -6.27 25.11 -9.72
CA ARG A 185 -5.11 24.52 -8.99
C ARG A 185 -5.02 25.05 -7.57
N GLU A 186 -6.15 25.21 -6.86
CA GLU A 186 -6.12 25.69 -5.49
C GLU A 186 -6.01 24.52 -4.52
N THR A 187 -4.79 24.21 -4.12
CA THR A 187 -4.44 23.35 -2.98
C THR A 187 -3.97 24.22 -1.82
N ALA A 188 -3.56 23.63 -0.69
CA ALA A 188 -3.06 24.37 0.48
C ALA A 188 -1.65 24.94 0.21
N ASN A 189 -1.51 25.75 -0.84
CA ASN A 189 -0.24 26.34 -1.30
C ASN A 189 -0.21 27.88 -1.28
N ASN A 190 -1.17 28.52 -0.64
CA ASN A 190 -1.32 29.98 -0.61
C ASN A 190 -0.52 30.66 0.49
N LYS A 191 0.34 29.92 1.21
CA LYS A 191 1.16 30.39 2.33
C LYS A 191 0.38 31.00 3.50
N VAL A 192 -0.84 30.51 3.72
CA VAL A 192 -1.70 30.97 4.81
C VAL A 192 -2.12 29.76 5.66
N PHE A 193 -1.69 29.75 6.92
CA PHE A 193 -2.16 28.83 7.92
C PHE A 193 -3.39 29.42 8.62
N LYS A 194 -4.46 28.65 8.74
CA LYS A 194 -5.75 29.07 9.29
C LYS A 194 -6.01 28.41 10.62
N THR A 195 -6.13 29.20 11.68
CA THR A 195 -6.58 28.71 12.99
C THR A 195 -8.05 29.06 13.19
N MET A 196 -8.86 28.06 13.55
CA MET A 196 -10.32 28.22 13.76
C MET A 196 -10.70 27.94 15.20
N ARG A 197 -11.58 28.77 15.75
CA ARG A 197 -12.14 28.62 17.07
C ARG A 197 -13.25 27.58 17.03
N LEU A 198 -13.06 26.47 17.77
CA LEU A 198 -14.02 25.36 17.86
C LEU A 198 -14.78 25.44 19.17
N ALA A 199 -16.11 25.54 19.11
CA ALA A 199 -17.00 25.32 20.24
C ALA A 199 -17.39 23.84 20.26
N LEU A 200 -16.74 23.03 21.09
CA LEU A 200 -16.95 21.58 21.15
C LEU A 200 -17.74 21.21 22.39
N SER A 201 -19.01 20.89 22.22
CA SER A 201 -19.88 20.40 23.28
C SER A 201 -19.78 18.88 23.41
N CYS A 202 -20.29 18.34 24.51
CA CYS A 202 -20.49 16.92 24.67
C CYS A 202 -21.72 16.60 25.53
N THR A 203 -22.29 15.39 25.29
CA THR A 203 -23.36 14.85 26.11
C THR A 203 -22.84 14.42 27.50
N GLY A 204 -23.73 14.26 28.46
CA GLY A 204 -23.40 13.73 29.80
C GLY A 204 -22.81 12.30 29.72
N GLU A 205 -23.24 11.50 28.73
CA GLU A 205 -22.72 10.15 28.52
C GLU A 205 -21.27 10.18 28.07
N TYR A 206 -20.90 11.11 27.19
CA TYR A 206 -19.51 11.31 26.79
C TYR A 206 -18.63 11.62 27.99
N THR A 207 -19.06 12.56 28.81
CA THR A 207 -18.34 12.93 30.05
C THR A 207 -18.24 11.74 31.01
N THR A 208 -19.34 10.98 31.17
CA THR A 208 -19.36 9.77 31.99
C THR A 208 -18.35 8.71 31.52
N TYR A 209 -18.23 8.49 30.20
CA TYR A 209 -17.24 7.57 29.62
C TYR A 209 -15.81 7.90 30.07
N PHE A 210 -15.46 9.16 30.14
CA PHE A 210 -14.11 9.62 30.54
C PHE A 210 -13.94 9.78 32.06
N GLY A 211 -14.95 9.49 32.87
CA GLY A 211 -14.82 9.52 34.32
C GLY A 211 -15.64 10.61 35.01
N GLY A 212 -16.63 11.20 34.35
CA GLY A 212 -17.68 12.04 34.93
C GLY A 212 -17.28 13.47 35.30
N THR A 213 -16.12 13.96 34.83
CA THR A 213 -15.66 15.32 35.13
C THR A 213 -15.34 16.11 33.83
N LYS A 214 -15.52 17.46 33.92
CA LYS A 214 -15.15 18.33 32.76
C LYS A 214 -13.69 18.20 32.38
N THR A 215 -12.78 18.07 33.35
CA THR A 215 -11.35 17.89 33.11
C THR A 215 -11.09 16.61 32.31
N ALA A 216 -11.75 15.50 32.67
CA ALA A 216 -11.58 14.23 31.98
C ALA A 216 -12.15 14.29 30.55
N ALA A 217 -13.35 14.86 30.37
CA ALA A 217 -13.93 15.09 29.04
C ALA A 217 -13.03 15.96 28.16
N LEU A 218 -12.48 17.06 28.69
CA LEU A 218 -11.47 17.90 27.96
C LEU A 218 -10.21 17.13 27.63
N GLY A 219 -9.79 16.20 28.50
CA GLY A 219 -8.66 15.30 28.20
C GLY A 219 -8.91 14.42 26.96
N GLY A 220 -10.12 13.83 26.86
CA GLY A 220 -10.56 13.08 25.68
C GLY A 220 -10.62 13.94 24.42
N MET A 221 -11.28 15.10 24.50
CA MET A 221 -11.36 16.07 23.39
C MET A 221 -9.98 16.51 22.91
N ASN A 222 -9.04 16.76 23.85
CA ASN A 222 -7.67 17.15 23.51
C ASN A 222 -6.92 16.04 22.76
N ALA A 223 -7.12 14.78 23.12
CA ALA A 223 -6.53 13.64 22.45
C ALA A 223 -7.05 13.52 21.00
N THR A 224 -8.37 13.56 20.81
CA THR A 224 -8.99 13.57 19.47
C THR A 224 -8.49 14.73 18.61
N LEU A 225 -8.49 15.96 19.15
CA LEU A 225 -8.03 17.14 18.42
C LEU A 225 -6.54 17.09 18.08
N SER A 226 -5.71 16.45 18.89
CA SER A 226 -4.28 16.27 18.56
C SER A 226 -4.10 15.44 17.30
N ARG A 227 -4.91 14.41 17.08
CA ARG A 227 -4.90 13.58 15.86
C ARG A 227 -5.52 14.28 14.67
N VAL A 228 -6.70 14.85 14.83
CA VAL A 228 -7.40 15.62 13.77
C VAL A 228 -6.50 16.76 13.27
N ASN A 229 -5.91 17.55 14.17
CA ASN A 229 -4.99 18.62 13.81
C ASN A 229 -3.73 18.11 13.12
N GLY A 230 -3.25 16.90 13.44
CA GLY A 230 -2.13 16.27 12.73
C GLY A 230 -2.40 16.12 11.24
N VAL A 231 -3.58 15.62 10.87
CA VAL A 231 -4.02 15.48 9.49
C VAL A 231 -4.34 16.84 8.86
N PHE A 232 -5.10 17.68 9.55
CA PHE A 232 -5.52 19.00 9.04
C PHE A 232 -4.31 19.92 8.78
N ASN A 233 -3.32 19.92 9.65
CA ASN A 233 -2.08 20.67 9.45
C ASN A 233 -1.37 20.22 8.17
N LYS A 234 -1.25 18.89 7.99
CA LYS A 234 -0.53 18.28 6.87
C LYS A 234 -1.21 18.53 5.51
N ASP A 235 -2.53 18.33 5.43
CA ASP A 235 -3.26 18.31 4.15
C ASP A 235 -3.90 19.66 3.82
N LEU A 236 -4.32 20.43 4.84
CA LEU A 236 -5.20 21.58 4.67
C LEU A 236 -4.57 22.91 5.09
N ALA A 237 -3.43 22.92 5.78
CA ALA A 237 -2.89 24.10 6.47
C ALA A 237 -3.91 24.74 7.44
N VAL A 238 -4.63 23.88 8.18
CA VAL A 238 -5.70 24.25 9.12
C VAL A 238 -5.42 23.67 10.50
N LYS A 239 -5.77 24.42 11.55
CA LYS A 239 -5.82 23.96 12.93
C LYS A 239 -7.14 24.40 13.57
N VAL A 240 -7.74 23.52 14.37
CA VAL A 240 -8.88 23.85 15.23
C VAL A 240 -8.44 23.94 16.69
N VAL A 241 -8.92 24.93 17.41
CA VAL A 241 -8.59 25.16 18.85
C VAL A 241 -9.88 25.39 19.64
N LEU A 242 -10.00 24.79 20.83
CA LEU A 242 -11.15 25.00 21.71
C LEU A 242 -11.21 26.43 22.22
N ILE A 243 -12.39 27.03 22.17
CA ILE A 243 -12.64 28.41 22.65
C ILE A 243 -12.36 28.55 24.14
N ALA A 244 -12.05 29.78 24.57
CA ALA A 244 -11.67 30.14 25.94
C ALA A 244 -12.63 29.67 27.04
N ASN A 245 -13.92 29.64 26.75
CA ASN A 245 -14.99 29.21 27.66
C ASN A 245 -15.66 27.89 27.25
N ASN A 246 -14.93 27.00 26.59
CA ASN A 246 -15.47 25.72 26.10
C ASN A 246 -16.02 24.83 27.22
N ASP A 247 -15.52 24.94 28.45
CA ASP A 247 -15.99 24.22 29.60
C ASP A 247 -17.43 24.61 30.05
N ALA A 248 -17.99 25.69 29.50
CA ALA A 248 -19.38 26.06 29.73
C ALA A 248 -20.41 25.14 29.04
N ILE A 249 -19.95 24.45 27.97
CA ILE A 249 -20.76 23.56 27.13
C ILE A 249 -20.39 22.08 27.30
N ILE A 250 -19.63 21.73 28.34
CA ILE A 250 -19.35 20.35 28.75
C ILE A 250 -20.34 19.94 29.83
N TYR A 251 -21.22 19.02 29.50
CA TYR A 251 -22.26 18.53 30.38
C TYR A 251 -21.78 17.24 31.05
N THR A 252 -22.10 17.12 32.37
CA THR A 252 -21.63 15.98 33.18
C THR A 252 -22.76 15.07 33.65
N ASP A 253 -23.98 15.40 33.28
CA ASP A 253 -25.17 14.66 33.67
C ASP A 253 -26.13 14.54 32.50
N ALA A 254 -26.31 13.33 32.00
CA ALA A 254 -27.15 12.99 30.86
C ALA A 254 -28.66 13.22 31.11
N ALA A 255 -29.06 13.36 32.39
CA ALA A 255 -30.47 13.63 32.71
C ALA A 255 -30.83 15.11 32.60
N THR A 256 -29.83 15.98 32.58
CA THR A 256 -30.02 17.45 32.60
C THR A 256 -29.31 18.19 31.50
N ASP A 257 -28.53 17.50 30.64
CA ASP A 257 -27.94 18.12 29.48
C ASP A 257 -29.02 18.53 28.44
N PRO A 258 -28.73 19.43 27.52
CA PRO A 258 -29.69 19.92 26.54
C PRO A 258 -29.90 19.00 25.33
N TYR A 259 -29.44 17.77 25.37
CA TYR A 259 -29.39 16.83 24.25
C TYR A 259 -30.39 15.67 24.47
N SER A 260 -31.06 15.30 23.39
CA SER A 260 -31.85 14.08 23.32
C SER A 260 -30.98 12.84 23.53
N ASN A 261 -31.64 11.75 24.00
CA ASN A 261 -30.92 10.46 24.10
C ASN A 261 -30.35 10.02 22.76
N ALA A 262 -29.34 9.16 22.79
CA ALA A 262 -28.55 8.76 21.63
C ALA A 262 -29.39 8.25 20.43
N SER A 263 -30.52 7.53 20.68
CA SER A 263 -31.37 7.02 19.60
C SER A 263 -32.11 8.12 18.82
N THR A 264 -32.53 9.19 19.51
CA THR A 264 -33.20 10.35 18.87
C THR A 264 -32.16 11.35 18.35
N GLY A 265 -31.15 11.61 19.17
CA GLY A 265 -30.09 12.57 18.87
C GLY A 265 -29.30 12.20 17.63
N ALA A 266 -28.78 10.97 17.60
CA ALA A 266 -28.03 10.45 16.45
C ALA A 266 -28.94 10.18 15.21
N ASP A 267 -30.27 10.27 15.35
CA ASP A 267 -31.18 10.27 14.20
C ASP A 267 -31.38 11.67 13.58
N GLY A 268 -30.66 12.68 14.09
CA GLY A 268 -30.59 14.04 13.52
C GLY A 268 -31.07 15.14 14.47
N ALA A 269 -31.68 14.84 15.63
CA ALA A 269 -32.11 15.86 16.57
C ALA A 269 -30.92 16.68 17.11
N TRP A 270 -29.79 16.08 17.32
CA TRP A 270 -28.58 16.75 17.82
C TRP A 270 -28.07 17.89 16.95
N ASN A 271 -28.32 17.88 15.63
CA ASN A 271 -27.95 19.01 14.78
C ASN A 271 -28.59 20.33 15.26
N GLN A 272 -29.90 20.35 15.50
CA GLN A 272 -30.59 21.55 15.96
C GLN A 272 -30.30 21.84 17.42
N GLU A 273 -30.22 20.82 18.27
CA GLU A 273 -29.97 20.95 19.69
C GLU A 273 -28.60 21.56 19.97
N VAL A 274 -27.52 21.08 19.32
CA VAL A 274 -26.18 21.65 19.47
C VAL A 274 -26.12 23.08 18.92
N GLN A 275 -26.69 23.34 17.72
CA GLN A 275 -26.73 24.70 17.19
C GLN A 275 -27.43 25.66 18.14
N THR A 276 -28.57 25.26 18.75
CA THR A 276 -29.32 26.06 19.69
C THR A 276 -28.52 26.29 20.97
N THR A 277 -27.91 25.27 21.51
CA THR A 277 -27.06 25.31 22.72
C THR A 277 -25.90 26.29 22.51
N LEU A 278 -25.17 26.15 21.42
CA LEU A 278 -24.01 27.02 21.11
C LEU A 278 -24.44 28.47 20.88
N THR A 279 -25.58 28.70 20.24
CA THR A 279 -26.15 30.04 20.06
C THR A 279 -26.47 30.69 21.40
N ASN A 280 -27.11 29.96 22.31
CA ASN A 280 -27.58 30.49 23.60
C ASN A 280 -26.48 30.64 24.64
N VAL A 281 -25.53 29.66 24.72
CA VAL A 281 -24.52 29.61 25.80
C VAL A 281 -23.24 30.35 25.39
N ILE A 282 -22.80 30.19 24.16
CA ILE A 282 -21.54 30.75 23.64
C ILE A 282 -21.79 32.04 22.87
N GLY A 283 -22.83 32.08 22.04
CA GLY A 283 -23.13 33.16 21.11
C GLY A 283 -22.37 33.02 19.80
N ASN A 284 -23.06 33.23 18.67
CA ASN A 284 -22.52 32.92 17.33
C ASN A 284 -21.29 33.75 16.91
N ALA A 285 -21.00 34.87 17.59
CA ALA A 285 -19.78 35.66 17.30
C ALA A 285 -18.49 35.05 17.89
N ASN A 286 -18.59 34.09 18.81
CA ASN A 286 -17.47 33.64 19.64
C ASN A 286 -16.84 32.32 19.17
N TYR A 287 -17.32 31.73 18.08
CA TYR A 287 -16.72 30.53 17.48
C TYR A 287 -16.84 30.56 15.96
N ASP A 288 -16.03 29.76 15.29
CA ASP A 288 -15.97 29.64 13.84
C ASP A 288 -16.55 28.33 13.37
N LEU A 289 -16.46 27.27 14.20
CA LEU A 289 -16.94 25.93 14.00
C LEU A 289 -17.53 25.40 15.31
N GLY A 290 -18.67 24.73 15.28
CA GLY A 290 -19.26 24.12 16.47
C GLY A 290 -19.55 22.63 16.22
N HIS A 291 -19.35 21.80 17.24
CA HIS A 291 -19.50 20.35 17.14
C HIS A 291 -19.98 19.76 18.47
N LEU A 292 -20.65 18.60 18.42
CA LEU A 292 -21.08 17.83 19.58
C LEU A 292 -20.44 16.44 19.57
N PHE A 293 -19.85 16.02 20.67
CA PHE A 293 -19.45 14.62 20.88
C PHE A 293 -20.48 13.88 21.71
N GLY A 294 -21.03 12.79 21.14
CA GLY A 294 -21.82 11.80 21.85
C GLY A 294 -21.00 10.57 22.23
N ALA A 295 -21.55 9.68 23.07
CA ALA A 295 -20.88 8.44 23.49
C ALA A 295 -21.43 7.19 22.81
N SER A 296 -22.60 7.24 22.20
CA SER A 296 -23.26 6.11 21.55
C SER A 296 -24.35 6.58 20.59
N GLY A 297 -24.96 5.63 19.87
CA GLY A 297 -26.03 5.89 18.92
C GLY A 297 -25.63 5.69 17.48
N GLY A 298 -24.32 5.74 17.20
CA GLY A 298 -23.76 5.51 15.89
C GLY A 298 -24.00 6.65 14.90
N GLY A 299 -22.92 7.13 14.27
CA GLY A 299 -22.97 8.06 13.16
C GLY A 299 -22.45 9.44 13.45
N GLY A 300 -22.43 10.22 12.37
CA GLY A 300 -22.11 11.63 12.35
C GLY A 300 -23.08 12.38 11.44
N ASN A 301 -23.11 13.71 11.62
CA ASN A 301 -23.80 14.59 10.71
C ASN A 301 -23.25 16.00 10.88
N ALA A 302 -22.68 16.56 9.84
CA ALA A 302 -22.16 17.93 9.82
C ALA A 302 -23.25 18.99 9.87
N GLY A 303 -24.52 18.61 9.70
CA GLY A 303 -25.66 19.53 9.64
C GLY A 303 -25.72 20.35 8.35
N CYS A 304 -24.56 20.70 7.83
CA CYS A 304 -24.42 21.39 6.52
C CYS A 304 -22.99 21.32 6.02
N ILE A 305 -22.81 21.22 4.70
CA ILE A 305 -21.49 21.23 4.06
C ILE A 305 -21.02 22.67 3.83
N GLY A 306 -19.76 22.98 4.20
CA GLY A 306 -19.12 24.26 4.00
C GLY A 306 -19.70 25.42 4.82
N CYS A 307 -20.43 25.10 5.89
CA CYS A 307 -21.04 26.11 6.76
C CYS A 307 -20.09 26.70 7.83
N VAL A 308 -18.81 26.32 7.82
CA VAL A 308 -17.80 27.01 8.63
C VAL A 308 -17.96 28.54 8.51
N CYS A 309 -17.88 29.29 9.61
CA CYS A 309 -18.11 30.75 9.70
C CYS A 309 -19.56 31.23 9.41
N THR A 310 -20.45 30.33 9.02
CA THR A 310 -21.82 30.72 8.62
C THR A 310 -22.77 30.63 9.80
N ASN A 311 -23.30 31.77 10.25
CA ASN A 311 -24.25 31.80 11.37
C ASN A 311 -25.62 31.24 10.93
N PRO A 312 -26.35 30.58 11.86
CA PRO A 312 -27.71 30.17 11.60
C PRO A 312 -28.61 31.41 11.37
N THR A 313 -29.67 31.23 10.58
CA THR A 313 -30.72 32.23 10.36
C THR A 313 -32.09 31.59 10.60
N THR A 314 -33.17 32.41 10.61
CA THR A 314 -34.52 31.87 10.73
C THR A 314 -34.88 30.93 9.57
N ASN A 315 -34.37 31.21 8.37
CA ASN A 315 -34.64 30.39 7.17
C ASN A 315 -33.68 29.19 7.01
N THR A 316 -32.50 29.29 7.61
CA THR A 316 -31.48 28.24 7.61
C THR A 316 -31.01 28.04 9.05
N PRO A 317 -31.78 27.29 9.86
CA PRO A 317 -31.53 27.19 11.31
C PRO A 317 -30.26 26.40 11.65
N LEU A 318 -29.78 25.57 10.74
CA LEU A 318 -28.51 24.86 10.88
C LEU A 318 -27.40 25.71 10.22
N GLY A 319 -26.34 25.95 10.99
CA GLY A 319 -25.17 26.71 10.54
C GLY A 319 -23.90 26.08 11.08
N LYS A 320 -22.87 26.89 11.27
CA LYS A 320 -21.54 26.44 11.69
C LYS A 320 -21.47 25.66 13.02
N GLY A 321 -22.55 25.65 13.81
CA GLY A 321 -22.63 25.00 15.11
C GLY A 321 -23.51 23.74 15.13
N SER A 322 -23.85 23.16 13.98
CA SER A 322 -24.85 22.11 13.89
C SER A 322 -24.30 20.69 13.73
N ALA A 323 -23.01 20.46 13.82
CA ALA A 323 -22.45 19.13 13.64
C ALA A 323 -22.39 18.29 14.91
N TYR A 324 -22.46 16.98 14.74
CA TYR A 324 -22.18 16.02 15.81
C TYR A 324 -21.43 14.79 15.29
N THR A 325 -20.72 14.13 16.21
CA THR A 325 -20.11 12.81 16.01
C THR A 325 -20.35 11.92 17.22
N SER A 326 -20.76 10.67 17.00
CA SER A 326 -21.00 9.70 18.05
C SER A 326 -20.72 8.26 17.61
N PRO A 327 -19.98 7.45 18.37
CA PRO A 327 -19.62 6.10 17.98
C PRO A 327 -20.80 5.12 18.10
N SER A 328 -20.81 4.05 17.30
CA SER A 328 -21.80 2.97 17.39
C SER A 328 -21.45 1.93 18.47
N ASP A 329 -20.17 1.81 18.82
CA ASP A 329 -19.65 0.82 19.78
C ASP A 329 -19.52 1.34 21.21
N GLY A 330 -19.93 2.58 21.47
CA GLY A 330 -19.85 3.21 22.79
C GLY A 330 -18.45 3.65 23.20
N LYS A 331 -17.49 3.79 22.25
CA LYS A 331 -16.10 4.19 22.51
C LYS A 331 -15.75 5.48 21.76
N PRO A 332 -16.03 6.66 22.33
CA PRO A 332 -15.75 7.95 21.69
C PRO A 332 -14.26 8.33 21.81
N GLN A 333 -13.38 7.46 21.37
CA GLN A 333 -11.92 7.65 21.35
C GLN A 333 -11.25 6.66 20.41
N GLY A 334 -10.00 6.91 20.08
CA GLY A 334 -9.16 6.05 19.23
C GLY A 334 -9.29 6.40 17.77
N ASP A 335 -8.47 5.73 16.94
CA ASP A 335 -8.29 6.04 15.53
C ASP A 335 -9.60 6.13 14.76
N SER A 336 -10.48 5.15 14.88
CA SER A 336 -11.77 5.13 14.20
C SER A 336 -12.63 6.33 14.58
N PHE A 337 -12.75 6.66 15.89
CA PHE A 337 -13.53 7.81 16.29
C PHE A 337 -12.89 9.13 15.84
N ASP A 338 -11.58 9.25 15.99
CA ASP A 338 -10.86 10.50 15.75
C ASP A 338 -10.76 10.84 14.26
N ILE A 339 -10.50 9.84 13.40
CA ILE A 339 -10.26 10.03 11.96
C ILE A 339 -11.48 9.67 11.12
N ASP A 340 -12.01 8.42 11.23
CA ASP A 340 -13.11 7.98 10.38
C ASP A 340 -14.40 8.77 10.66
N PHE A 341 -14.56 9.28 11.90
CA PHE A 341 -15.78 10.01 12.27
C PHE A 341 -15.53 11.51 12.45
N VAL A 342 -14.67 11.95 13.38
CA VAL A 342 -14.53 13.37 13.71
C VAL A 342 -13.86 14.13 12.57
N ALA A 343 -12.75 13.65 12.01
CA ALA A 343 -12.09 14.33 10.88
C ALA A 343 -12.99 14.34 9.63
N HIS A 344 -13.77 13.28 9.40
CA HIS A 344 -14.77 13.16 8.33
C HIS A 344 -15.87 14.22 8.46
N GLU A 345 -16.56 14.29 9.60
CA GLU A 345 -17.65 15.26 9.80
C GLU A 345 -17.13 16.70 9.79
N MET A 346 -15.96 16.97 10.36
CA MET A 346 -15.32 18.27 10.23
C MET A 346 -14.91 18.57 8.79
N GLY A 347 -14.52 17.58 8.00
CA GLY A 347 -14.28 17.70 6.57
C GLY A 347 -15.51 18.24 5.83
N HIS A 348 -16.69 17.74 6.12
CA HIS A 348 -17.96 18.27 5.61
C HIS A 348 -18.22 19.70 6.07
N GLN A 349 -18.04 19.98 7.36
CA GLN A 349 -18.20 21.34 7.85
C GLN A 349 -17.28 22.34 7.14
N LEU A 350 -16.07 21.89 6.74
CA LEU A 350 -15.08 22.68 5.98
C LEU A 350 -15.39 22.76 4.48
N GLY A 351 -16.24 21.88 3.95
CA GLY A 351 -16.72 22.00 2.56
C GLY A 351 -16.54 20.77 1.67
N ALA A 352 -15.99 19.66 2.16
CA ALA A 352 -15.85 18.44 1.39
C ALA A 352 -17.17 17.67 1.28
N ASN A 353 -17.42 17.06 0.14
CA ASN A 353 -18.44 16.04 -0.08
C ASN A 353 -17.82 14.65 0.04
N HIS A 354 -18.65 13.62 0.08
CA HIS A 354 -18.21 12.24 -0.02
C HIS A 354 -17.54 11.96 -1.38
N THR A 355 -16.50 11.12 -1.35
CA THR A 355 -15.68 10.75 -2.53
C THR A 355 -15.96 9.36 -3.08
N PHE A 356 -16.64 8.51 -2.32
CA PHE A 356 -16.93 7.12 -2.68
C PHE A 356 -17.97 7.00 -3.81
N SER A 357 -17.96 5.87 -4.51
CA SER A 357 -18.87 5.61 -5.65
C SER A 357 -19.92 4.54 -5.35
N TYR A 358 -20.10 4.12 -4.13
CA TYR A 358 -20.95 2.98 -3.78
C TYR A 358 -22.46 3.24 -3.92
N ASP A 359 -22.95 4.42 -3.59
CA ASP A 359 -24.37 4.73 -3.54
C ASP A 359 -24.80 5.75 -4.59
N ALA A 360 -25.85 5.42 -5.34
CA ALA A 360 -26.43 6.31 -6.36
C ALA A 360 -27.15 7.53 -5.76
N ALA A 361 -27.57 7.48 -4.49
CA ALA A 361 -28.25 8.58 -3.82
C ALA A 361 -27.30 9.74 -3.48
N GLU A 362 -25.98 9.44 -3.39
CA GLU A 362 -24.95 10.41 -3.00
C GLU A 362 -24.11 10.87 -4.19
N ARG A 363 -24.77 11.31 -5.27
CA ARG A 363 -24.10 11.84 -6.46
C ARG A 363 -23.61 13.26 -6.20
N THR A 364 -22.31 13.39 -5.92
CA THR A 364 -21.69 14.65 -5.49
C THR A 364 -20.96 15.37 -6.61
N ASN A 365 -20.75 14.74 -7.77
CA ASN A 365 -19.80 15.11 -8.84
C ASN A 365 -18.33 15.05 -8.42
N VAL A 366 -18.03 14.43 -7.28
CA VAL A 366 -16.67 14.11 -6.80
C VAL A 366 -16.59 12.66 -6.31
N ASN A 367 -17.41 11.76 -6.87
CA ASN A 367 -17.39 10.33 -6.61
C ASN A 367 -16.20 9.69 -7.36
N VAL A 368 -14.99 9.92 -6.88
CA VAL A 368 -13.72 9.60 -7.57
C VAL A 368 -12.98 8.41 -6.97
N GLU A 369 -13.54 7.78 -5.95
CA GLU A 369 -12.99 6.57 -5.35
C GLU A 369 -13.89 5.37 -5.60
N PRO A 370 -13.36 4.20 -6.08
CA PRO A 370 -14.16 3.01 -6.32
C PRO A 370 -14.68 2.41 -5.00
N GLY A 371 -15.85 1.79 -5.04
CA GLY A 371 -16.48 1.17 -3.87
C GLY A 371 -16.68 2.14 -2.72
N SER A 372 -16.26 1.75 -1.53
CA SER A 372 -16.30 2.58 -0.32
C SER A 372 -15.34 3.77 -0.34
N GLY A 373 -14.36 3.80 -1.24
CA GLY A 373 -13.22 4.69 -1.05
C GLY A 373 -12.34 4.26 0.13
N SER A 374 -11.23 4.96 0.31
CA SER A 374 -10.27 4.70 1.39
C SER A 374 -9.74 5.97 2.05
N THR A 375 -10.06 7.15 1.52
CA THR A 375 -9.67 8.44 2.11
C THR A 375 -10.66 8.88 3.19
N ILE A 376 -10.34 9.94 3.93
CA ILE A 376 -11.17 10.42 5.06
C ILE A 376 -12.62 10.70 4.63
N MET A 377 -12.85 11.23 3.42
CA MET A 377 -14.20 11.48 2.92
C MET A 377 -14.83 10.28 2.20
N GLY A 378 -14.18 9.10 2.24
CA GLY A 378 -14.74 7.82 1.84
C GLY A 378 -15.58 7.18 2.95
N TYR A 379 -16.03 5.93 2.69
CA TYR A 379 -16.86 5.11 3.59
C TYR A 379 -16.18 3.77 3.89
N ALA A 380 -14.87 3.75 4.11
CA ALA A 380 -14.14 2.54 4.44
C ALA A 380 -14.75 1.82 5.66
N GLY A 381 -15.04 0.51 5.52
CA GLY A 381 -15.65 -0.32 6.56
C GLY A 381 -17.18 -0.21 6.70
N VAL A 382 -17.84 0.58 5.85
CA VAL A 382 -19.28 0.88 5.98
C VAL A 382 -20.14 0.18 4.93
N THR A 383 -19.62 -0.07 3.74
CA THR A 383 -20.39 -0.49 2.56
C THR A 383 -20.55 -2.01 2.42
N SER A 384 -20.12 -2.80 3.41
CA SER A 384 -20.23 -4.27 3.47
C SER A 384 -19.47 -5.00 2.38
N ASP A 385 -20.12 -5.34 1.26
CA ASP A 385 -19.51 -6.13 0.17
C ASP A 385 -18.60 -5.30 -0.75
N TYR A 386 -18.61 -3.98 -0.60
CA TYR A 386 -17.86 -3.05 -1.47
C TYR A 386 -16.82 -2.22 -0.69
N ASP A 387 -16.42 -2.70 0.48
CA ASP A 387 -15.36 -2.07 1.26
C ASP A 387 -13.98 -2.38 0.69
N ILE A 388 -13.21 -1.33 0.37
CA ILE A 388 -11.81 -1.46 -0.01
C ILE A 388 -10.99 -1.94 1.18
N GLN A 389 -11.28 -1.39 2.36
CA GLN A 389 -10.61 -1.64 3.63
C GLN A 389 -11.54 -1.30 4.80
N ASN A 390 -11.14 -1.66 6.03
CA ASN A 390 -12.01 -1.52 7.20
C ASN A 390 -11.98 -0.13 7.85
N ALA A 391 -11.00 0.72 7.57
CA ALA A 391 -10.81 2.05 8.14
C ALA A 391 -10.29 3.01 7.08
N SER A 392 -10.52 4.30 7.23
CA SER A 392 -9.95 5.31 6.35
C SER A 392 -8.44 5.45 6.54
N ASP A 393 -7.75 5.83 5.48
CA ASP A 393 -6.36 6.25 5.55
C ASP A 393 -6.28 7.72 6.04
N ASP A 394 -5.22 8.08 6.77
CA ASP A 394 -5.05 9.37 7.44
C ASP A 394 -4.71 10.53 6.48
N TYR A 395 -5.49 10.70 5.41
CA TYR A 395 -5.34 11.81 4.46
C TYR A 395 -6.63 12.13 3.70
N PHE A 396 -6.73 13.36 3.21
CA PHE A 396 -7.79 13.79 2.32
C PHE A 396 -7.40 13.57 0.86
N ALA A 397 -8.36 13.08 0.05
CA ALA A 397 -8.21 13.05 -1.40
C ALA A 397 -8.01 14.46 -1.97
N TYR A 398 -7.36 14.56 -3.15
CA TYR A 398 -7.18 15.82 -3.85
C TYR A 398 -8.48 16.65 -3.96
N VAL A 399 -9.57 16.02 -4.40
CA VAL A 399 -10.86 16.71 -4.59
C VAL A 399 -11.40 17.27 -3.27
N SER A 400 -11.19 16.59 -2.15
CA SER A 400 -11.60 17.05 -0.81
C SER A 400 -10.77 18.26 -0.38
N ILE A 401 -9.43 18.21 -0.57
CA ILE A 401 -8.53 19.34 -0.31
C ILE A 401 -8.99 20.56 -1.13
N LEU A 402 -9.25 20.36 -2.42
CA LEU A 402 -9.72 21.42 -3.34
C LEU A 402 -11.03 22.05 -2.87
N GLN A 403 -12.03 21.23 -2.52
CA GLN A 403 -13.33 21.73 -2.03
C GLN A 403 -13.20 22.53 -0.74
N ILE A 404 -12.40 22.02 0.21
CA ILE A 404 -12.14 22.70 1.50
C ILE A 404 -11.42 24.03 1.26
N GLN A 405 -10.36 24.06 0.44
CA GLN A 405 -9.62 25.29 0.17
C GLN A 405 -10.49 26.34 -0.54
N ASN A 406 -11.31 25.93 -1.51
CA ASN A 406 -12.27 26.81 -2.17
C ASN A 406 -13.30 27.38 -1.19
N THR A 407 -13.80 26.57 -0.28
CA THR A 407 -14.72 27.03 0.78
C THR A 407 -14.03 28.05 1.69
N LEU A 408 -12.81 27.74 2.14
CA LEU A 408 -12.07 28.59 3.07
C LEU A 408 -11.51 29.87 2.46
N ALA A 409 -11.30 29.92 1.15
CA ALA A 409 -10.87 31.13 0.43
C ALA A 409 -11.88 32.26 0.58
N GLY A 410 -13.19 31.96 0.68
CA GLY A 410 -14.27 32.94 0.88
C GLY A 410 -14.57 33.27 2.33
N LYS A 411 -13.87 32.73 3.31
CA LYS A 411 -14.17 32.90 4.74
C LYS A 411 -13.19 33.86 5.42
N SER A 412 -13.74 34.74 6.25
CA SER A 412 -12.95 35.77 6.99
C SER A 412 -12.89 35.51 8.50
N CYS A 413 -13.52 34.45 9.03
CA CYS A 413 -13.53 34.16 10.45
C CYS A 413 -12.23 33.51 10.98
N PRO A 414 -11.46 32.70 10.22
CA PRO A 414 -10.24 32.10 10.74
C PRO A 414 -9.18 33.16 11.05
N VAL A 415 -8.38 32.89 12.08
CA VAL A 415 -7.16 33.66 12.32
C VAL A 415 -6.09 33.17 11.35
N ASN A 416 -5.66 34.06 10.47
CA ASN A 416 -4.66 33.75 9.46
C ASN A 416 -3.25 34.07 9.97
N SER A 417 -2.31 33.16 9.79
CA SER A 417 -0.87 33.37 9.97
C SER A 417 -0.09 33.04 8.71
N ALA A 418 1.02 33.72 8.49
CA ALA A 418 1.84 33.48 7.29
C ALA A 418 2.64 32.19 7.46
N ILE A 419 2.65 31.35 6.43
CA ILE A 419 3.56 30.23 6.27
C ILE A 419 4.85 30.76 5.61
N VAL A 420 5.99 30.50 6.24
CA VAL A 420 7.30 30.91 5.71
C VAL A 420 7.80 29.90 4.69
N ASN A 421 7.56 28.62 4.93
CA ASN A 421 7.89 27.53 4.04
C ASN A 421 7.27 27.75 2.64
N ASN A 422 7.98 27.36 1.58
CA ASN A 422 7.44 27.39 0.23
C ASN A 422 6.71 26.09 -0.09
N PRO A 423 5.63 26.13 -0.90
CA PRO A 423 4.99 24.89 -1.35
C PRO A 423 5.94 24.08 -2.23
N PRO A 424 5.82 22.75 -2.25
CA PRO A 424 6.60 21.90 -3.13
C PRO A 424 6.27 22.21 -4.60
N THR A 425 7.24 22.02 -5.49
CA THR A 425 7.01 22.06 -6.94
C THR A 425 6.69 20.65 -7.39
N ILE A 426 5.57 20.49 -8.11
CA ILE A 426 5.08 19.21 -8.60
C ILE A 426 4.89 19.31 -10.12
N ASP A 427 5.30 18.24 -10.82
CA ASP A 427 5.15 18.10 -12.28
C ASP A 427 4.69 16.67 -12.57
N ALA A 428 3.48 16.52 -13.05
CA ALA A 428 2.87 15.26 -13.44
C ALA A 428 3.40 14.73 -14.78
N GLY A 429 4.08 15.57 -15.53
CA GLY A 429 4.54 15.26 -16.89
C GLY A 429 3.46 15.51 -17.96
N PRO A 430 3.75 15.12 -19.22
CA PRO A 430 2.83 15.36 -20.34
C PRO A 430 1.63 14.40 -20.35
N ASP A 431 0.60 14.76 -21.12
CA ASP A 431 -0.54 13.90 -21.45
C ASP A 431 -0.13 12.76 -22.38
N TYR A 432 -0.76 11.59 -22.23
CA TYR A 432 -0.43 10.40 -23.03
C TYR A 432 -1.67 9.79 -23.68
N THR A 433 -1.42 9.08 -24.79
CA THR A 433 -2.40 8.15 -25.38
C THR A 433 -1.86 6.73 -25.26
N ILE A 434 -2.61 5.84 -24.60
CA ILE A 434 -2.24 4.46 -24.31
C ILE A 434 -3.21 3.47 -24.99
N PRO A 435 -2.78 2.21 -25.22
CA PRO A 435 -3.67 1.20 -25.78
C PRO A 435 -4.67 0.66 -24.73
N ILE A 436 -5.78 0.09 -25.19
CA ILE A 436 -6.73 -0.66 -24.32
C ILE A 436 -6.06 -1.88 -23.71
N SER A 437 -6.60 -2.35 -22.58
CA SER A 437 -6.23 -3.61 -21.91
C SER A 437 -4.72 -3.78 -21.67
N THR A 438 -4.03 -2.71 -21.38
CA THR A 438 -2.56 -2.69 -21.22
C THR A 438 -2.19 -1.92 -19.96
N ALA A 439 -1.28 -2.48 -19.17
CA ALA A 439 -0.73 -1.82 -17.98
C ALA A 439 0.08 -0.57 -18.36
N PHE A 440 0.08 0.43 -17.48
CA PHE A 440 0.86 1.66 -17.68
C PHE A 440 1.45 2.16 -16.36
N VAL A 441 2.35 3.13 -16.42
CA VAL A 441 3.03 3.68 -15.26
C VAL A 441 3.01 5.21 -15.32
N LEU A 442 2.44 5.83 -14.30
CA LEU A 442 2.49 7.28 -14.10
C LEU A 442 3.85 7.66 -13.49
N LYS A 443 4.49 8.66 -14.06
CA LYS A 443 5.81 9.15 -13.63
C LYS A 443 5.75 10.67 -13.53
N GLY A 444 5.88 11.18 -12.32
CA GLY A 444 6.00 12.61 -12.10
C GLY A 444 7.36 12.99 -11.51
N THR A 445 7.50 14.24 -11.21
CA THR A 445 8.65 14.78 -10.46
C THR A 445 8.17 15.76 -9.39
N GLY A 446 8.98 15.94 -8.36
CA GLY A 446 8.71 16.92 -7.33
C GLY A 446 10.00 17.36 -6.63
N SER A 447 9.99 18.60 -6.16
CA SER A 447 11.09 19.15 -5.36
C SER A 447 10.56 20.15 -4.35
N ASP A 448 11.22 20.22 -3.21
CA ASP A 448 10.93 21.18 -2.15
C ASP A 448 12.05 22.21 -2.04
N PRO A 449 11.74 23.51 -2.03
CA PRO A 449 12.77 24.57 -1.95
C PRO A 449 13.58 24.55 -0.67
N GLU A 450 13.00 24.11 0.46
CA GLU A 450 13.64 24.02 1.77
C GLU A 450 14.28 22.64 1.99
N GLY A 451 14.02 21.66 1.10
CA GLY A 451 14.52 20.29 1.19
C GLY A 451 13.71 19.41 2.14
N ASN A 452 12.45 19.75 2.37
CA ASN A 452 11.53 18.90 3.12
C ASN A 452 11.25 17.57 2.37
N THR A 453 10.97 16.53 3.13
CA THR A 453 10.61 15.23 2.54
C THR A 453 9.19 15.29 2.00
N ILE A 454 9.04 15.17 0.68
CA ILE A 454 7.73 15.18 0.03
C ILE A 454 7.16 13.77 0.04
N THR A 455 5.86 13.66 0.28
CA THR A 455 5.06 12.46 -0.04
C THR A 455 4.14 12.76 -1.21
N TYR A 456 4.01 11.76 -2.09
CA TYR A 456 3.28 11.86 -3.35
C TYR A 456 2.09 10.92 -3.38
N ASN A 457 1.02 11.36 -4.02
CA ASN A 457 -0.12 10.51 -4.31
C ASN A 457 -0.65 10.80 -5.73
N TRP A 458 -0.75 9.76 -6.55
CA TRP A 458 -1.46 9.80 -7.81
C TRP A 458 -2.91 9.36 -7.58
N GLU A 459 -3.87 10.21 -7.91
CA GLU A 459 -5.30 9.95 -7.76
C GLU A 459 -6.02 10.12 -9.09
N GLU A 460 -6.95 9.21 -9.41
CA GLU A 460 -7.86 9.37 -10.54
C GLU A 460 -9.03 10.26 -10.10
N ASN A 461 -9.38 11.25 -10.92
CA ASN A 461 -10.43 12.24 -10.63
C ASN A 461 -11.62 12.14 -11.59
N ASP A 462 -11.90 10.95 -12.09
CA ASP A 462 -13.07 10.70 -12.92
C ASP A 462 -14.30 10.44 -12.06
N ASN A 463 -15.29 11.33 -12.17
CA ASN A 463 -16.52 11.21 -11.40
C ASN A 463 -17.39 10.06 -11.88
N ALA A 464 -17.85 9.18 -10.97
CA ALA A 464 -18.75 8.10 -11.27
C ALA A 464 -20.19 8.59 -11.43
N THR A 465 -20.84 8.20 -12.54
CA THR A 465 -22.28 8.37 -12.76
C THR A 465 -23.05 7.07 -12.55
N THR A 466 -22.36 5.92 -12.64
CA THR A 466 -22.85 4.56 -12.32
C THR A 466 -22.31 4.11 -10.98
N THR A 467 -23.08 4.29 -9.93
CA THR A 467 -22.58 4.25 -8.54
C THR A 467 -23.10 3.09 -7.69
N SER A 468 -24.14 2.37 -8.06
CA SER A 468 -24.74 1.36 -7.16
C SER A 468 -24.13 -0.03 -7.31
N GLY A 469 -23.87 -0.70 -6.20
CA GLY A 469 -23.47 -2.09 -6.11
C GLY A 469 -22.21 -2.41 -6.94
N GLY A 470 -22.24 -3.44 -7.75
CA GLY A 470 -21.14 -3.87 -8.61
C GLY A 470 -20.69 -2.85 -9.67
N ASN A 471 -21.45 -1.78 -9.91
CA ASN A 471 -21.02 -0.69 -10.78
C ASN A 471 -20.05 0.27 -10.09
N SER A 472 -19.98 0.24 -8.76
CA SER A 472 -19.07 1.10 -7.99
C SER A 472 -17.62 0.63 -8.02
N ILE A 473 -17.36 -0.65 -8.25
CA ILE A 473 -16.01 -1.22 -8.30
C ILE A 473 -15.30 -0.94 -9.64
N ALA A 474 -14.02 -1.28 -9.71
CA ALA A 474 -13.24 -1.22 -10.95
C ALA A 474 -13.54 -2.42 -11.85
N TYR A 475 -13.80 -2.18 -13.16
CA TYR A 475 -13.94 -3.24 -14.17
C TYR A 475 -13.59 -2.71 -15.57
N PRO A 476 -13.12 -3.60 -16.51
CA PRO A 476 -12.51 -3.15 -17.76
C PRO A 476 -13.41 -2.34 -18.69
N THR A 477 -14.70 -2.59 -18.67
CA THR A 477 -15.71 -1.95 -19.56
C THR A 477 -16.43 -0.78 -18.89
N LYS A 478 -15.93 -0.32 -17.72
CA LYS A 478 -16.55 0.79 -16.97
C LYS A 478 -16.55 2.06 -17.81
N PRO A 479 -17.73 2.67 -18.08
CA PRO A 479 -17.81 3.79 -19.00
C PRO A 479 -17.35 5.12 -18.39
N ASP A 480 -17.53 5.29 -17.09
CA ASP A 480 -17.20 6.50 -16.33
C ASP A 480 -16.73 6.17 -14.90
N GLY A 481 -16.29 7.19 -14.18
CA GLY A 481 -15.81 7.04 -12.79
C GLY A 481 -14.46 6.36 -12.68
N PRO A 482 -14.01 6.16 -11.44
CA PRO A 482 -12.65 5.70 -11.18
C PRO A 482 -12.45 4.23 -11.55
N LEU A 483 -11.29 3.93 -12.14
CA LEU A 483 -10.75 2.60 -12.37
C LEU A 483 -9.64 2.23 -11.39
N PHE A 484 -9.11 3.20 -10.65
CA PHE A 484 -7.98 2.99 -9.72
C PHE A 484 -8.28 3.65 -8.38
N ARG A 485 -8.09 2.87 -7.30
CA ARG A 485 -8.27 3.35 -5.92
C ARG A 485 -7.24 4.42 -5.55
N SER A 486 -7.54 5.27 -4.58
CA SER A 486 -6.52 6.06 -3.90
C SER A 486 -5.62 5.16 -3.05
N VAL A 487 -4.36 5.53 -2.87
CA VAL A 487 -3.36 4.81 -2.05
C VAL A 487 -2.64 5.78 -1.15
N VAL A 488 -2.17 5.30 0.00
CA VAL A 488 -1.45 6.12 0.99
C VAL A 488 -0.30 6.88 0.32
N PRO A 489 -0.19 8.20 0.55
CA PRO A 489 0.94 8.99 0.05
C PRO A 489 2.28 8.41 0.48
N ASN A 490 3.23 8.33 -0.46
CA ASN A 490 4.55 7.72 -0.25
C ASN A 490 5.66 8.55 -0.91
N SER A 491 6.92 8.15 -0.72
CA SER A 491 8.08 8.89 -1.26
C SER A 491 8.27 8.77 -2.77
N SER A 492 7.52 7.87 -3.45
CA SER A 492 7.67 7.64 -4.89
C SER A 492 6.78 8.56 -5.72
N THR A 493 7.35 9.20 -6.74
CA THR A 493 6.60 9.91 -7.79
C THR A 493 6.08 8.97 -8.88
N VAL A 494 6.33 7.65 -8.73
CA VAL A 494 5.97 6.64 -9.73
C VAL A 494 4.85 5.77 -9.19
N ARG A 495 3.78 5.60 -9.97
CA ARG A 495 2.69 4.67 -9.66
C ARG A 495 2.37 3.78 -10.86
N TYR A 496 2.38 2.47 -10.66
CA TYR A 496 1.97 1.48 -11.64
C TYR A 496 0.45 1.28 -11.62
N MET A 497 -0.15 1.19 -12.80
CA MET A 497 -1.58 1.07 -13.03
C MET A 497 -1.92 -0.21 -13.83
N PRO A 498 -2.50 -1.25 -13.22
CA PRO A 498 -2.71 -1.45 -11.78
C PRO A 498 -1.40 -1.68 -11.02
N ALA A 499 -1.51 -1.91 -9.71
CA ALA A 499 -0.35 -2.19 -8.85
C ALA A 499 0.59 -3.22 -9.49
N PHE A 500 1.89 -2.94 -9.48
CA PHE A 500 2.89 -3.76 -10.19
C PHE A 500 2.89 -5.23 -9.78
N SER A 501 2.62 -5.51 -8.50
CA SER A 501 2.44 -6.87 -7.97
C SER A 501 1.29 -7.63 -8.65
N SER A 502 0.21 -6.94 -9.00
CA SER A 502 -0.91 -7.51 -9.75
C SER A 502 -0.52 -7.83 -11.19
N VAL A 503 0.22 -6.92 -11.84
CA VAL A 503 0.73 -7.14 -13.22
C VAL A 503 1.68 -8.33 -13.28
N LEU A 504 2.57 -8.52 -12.29
CA LEU A 504 3.44 -9.69 -12.18
C LEU A 504 2.67 -11.02 -12.05
N GLN A 505 1.44 -10.95 -11.54
CA GLN A 505 0.51 -12.07 -11.44
C GLN A 505 -0.43 -12.18 -12.66
N ASN A 506 -0.17 -11.44 -13.74
CA ASN A 506 -1.01 -11.33 -14.94
C ASN A 506 -2.42 -10.78 -14.69
N LYS A 507 -2.62 -10.03 -13.60
CA LYS A 507 -3.91 -9.41 -13.25
C LYS A 507 -3.90 -7.94 -13.64
N LEU A 508 -4.58 -7.63 -14.72
CA LEU A 508 -4.81 -6.24 -15.18
C LEU A 508 -6.13 -5.68 -14.64
N THR A 509 -6.89 -6.51 -13.94
CA THR A 509 -8.13 -6.15 -13.25
C THR A 509 -8.17 -6.85 -11.91
N THR A 510 -8.40 -6.08 -10.87
CA THR A 510 -8.77 -6.49 -9.51
C THR A 510 -10.09 -5.81 -9.17
N THR A 511 -10.64 -6.06 -7.99
CA THR A 511 -11.87 -5.37 -7.55
C THR A 511 -11.71 -3.84 -7.51
N TRP A 512 -10.51 -3.34 -7.22
CA TRP A 512 -10.25 -1.94 -6.92
C TRP A 512 -9.34 -1.22 -7.93
N GLU A 513 -8.79 -1.95 -8.89
CA GLU A 513 -7.97 -1.38 -9.96
C GLU A 513 -8.19 -2.16 -11.26
N SER A 514 -8.38 -1.46 -12.37
CA SER A 514 -8.58 -2.09 -13.69
C SER A 514 -8.08 -1.21 -14.82
N VAL A 515 -7.37 -1.80 -15.77
CA VAL A 515 -7.12 -1.13 -17.04
C VAL A 515 -8.39 -1.14 -17.89
N SER A 516 -8.62 -0.07 -18.65
CA SER A 516 -9.79 0.00 -19.53
C SER A 516 -9.64 -0.89 -20.78
N SER A 517 -10.67 -1.63 -21.11
CA SER A 517 -10.80 -2.35 -22.39
C SER A 517 -11.61 -1.57 -23.45
N ILE A 518 -12.06 -0.38 -23.11
CA ILE A 518 -12.79 0.54 -24.01
C ILE A 518 -12.05 1.86 -24.13
N GLY A 519 -12.30 2.61 -25.19
CA GLY A 519 -11.78 3.96 -25.35
C GLY A 519 -12.43 4.90 -24.35
N ARG A 520 -11.63 5.58 -23.53
CA ARG A 520 -12.06 6.62 -22.59
C ARG A 520 -10.89 7.53 -22.21
N THR A 521 -11.20 8.66 -21.60
CA THR A 521 -10.20 9.56 -21.01
C THR A 521 -10.16 9.34 -19.50
N LEU A 522 -8.95 9.28 -18.95
CA LEU A 522 -8.67 9.18 -17.53
C LEU A 522 -7.97 10.46 -17.09
N HIS A 523 -8.40 11.04 -15.98
CA HIS A 523 -7.82 12.27 -15.42
C HIS A 523 -7.11 11.93 -14.12
N PHE A 524 -5.80 12.15 -14.09
CA PHE A 524 -4.98 11.90 -12.91
C PHE A 524 -4.43 13.21 -12.36
N THR A 525 -4.33 13.28 -11.04
CA THR A 525 -3.64 14.36 -10.33
C THR A 525 -2.52 13.77 -9.48
N LEU A 526 -1.34 14.36 -9.59
CA LEU A 526 -0.22 14.11 -8.67
C LEU A 526 -0.25 15.16 -7.57
N THR A 527 -0.55 14.74 -6.35
CA THR A 527 -0.50 15.60 -5.15
C THR A 527 0.82 15.38 -4.42
N GLY A 528 1.58 16.44 -4.20
CA GLY A 528 2.76 16.45 -3.32
C GLY A 528 2.48 17.18 -2.02
N ARG A 529 2.89 16.58 -0.89
CA ARG A 529 2.81 17.12 0.47
C ARG A 529 4.22 17.29 1.00
N ASP A 530 4.63 18.49 1.37
CA ASP A 530 6.01 18.75 1.86
C ASP A 530 6.26 18.24 3.29
N ASN A 531 5.19 17.91 4.03
CA ASN A 531 5.26 17.40 5.41
C ASN A 531 6.10 18.31 6.35
N ALA A 532 6.16 19.61 6.07
CA ALA A 532 6.83 20.54 6.94
C ALA A 532 6.13 20.57 8.31
N ALA A 533 6.92 20.64 9.38
CA ALA A 533 6.38 20.65 10.74
C ALA A 533 5.78 22.00 11.09
N ASP A 534 4.98 22.04 12.16
CA ASP A 534 4.75 23.23 12.92
C ASP A 534 3.81 24.24 12.22
N GLY A 535 2.78 23.69 11.55
CA GLY A 535 1.85 24.51 10.77
C GLY A 535 2.49 25.16 9.54
N GLN A 536 3.62 24.62 9.07
CA GLN A 536 4.27 25.09 7.86
C GLN A 536 4.01 24.19 6.64
N ALA A 537 3.29 23.04 6.82
CA ALA A 537 3.04 22.12 5.74
C ALA A 537 2.14 22.73 4.66
N GLN A 538 2.47 22.40 3.41
CA GLN A 538 1.72 22.80 2.24
C GLN A 538 1.59 21.65 1.24
N THR A 539 0.56 21.70 0.42
CA THR A 539 0.34 20.76 -0.66
C THR A 539 0.35 21.49 -2.00
N ASN A 540 0.86 20.82 -3.04
CA ASN A 540 0.76 21.31 -4.41
C ASN A 540 0.43 20.16 -5.36
N THR A 541 -0.10 20.47 -6.54
CA THR A 541 -0.58 19.46 -7.48
C THR A 541 -0.24 19.81 -8.92
N ASP A 542 -0.22 18.77 -9.76
CA ASP A 542 -0.24 18.90 -11.21
C ASP A 542 -1.04 17.74 -11.81
N ASP A 543 -1.59 17.95 -13.02
CA ASP A 543 -2.55 17.06 -13.65
C ASP A 543 -1.97 16.38 -14.89
N MET A 544 -2.41 15.14 -15.15
CA MET A 544 -2.10 14.38 -16.36
C MET A 544 -3.38 13.79 -16.95
N ILE A 545 -3.55 13.90 -18.26
CA ILE A 545 -4.62 13.22 -19.00
C ILE A 545 -4.04 11.98 -19.68
N VAL A 546 -4.70 10.84 -19.48
CA VAL A 546 -4.38 9.58 -20.15
C VAL A 546 -5.57 9.15 -21.01
N SER A 547 -5.43 9.27 -22.34
CA SER A 547 -6.44 8.85 -23.31
C SER A 547 -6.25 7.38 -23.69
N VAL A 548 -7.27 6.55 -23.48
CA VAL A 548 -7.24 5.13 -23.85
C VAL A 548 -7.77 4.99 -25.27
N ALA A 549 -6.92 4.54 -26.21
CA ALA A 549 -7.23 4.42 -27.63
C ALA A 549 -7.90 3.07 -27.96
N SER A 550 -9.18 3.08 -28.33
CA SER A 550 -9.92 1.85 -28.67
C SER A 550 -9.41 1.10 -29.91
N PHE A 551 -8.63 1.77 -30.77
CA PHE A 551 -8.10 1.19 -32.02
C PHE A 551 -6.72 0.53 -31.83
N ALA A 552 -6.11 0.66 -30.66
CA ALA A 552 -4.78 0.12 -30.36
C ALA A 552 -4.80 -0.77 -29.11
N GLY A 553 -4.06 -1.88 -29.10
CA GLY A 553 -3.95 -2.80 -27.96
C GLY A 553 -4.79 -4.08 -28.09
N PRO A 554 -4.63 -5.02 -27.14
CA PRO A 554 -3.67 -4.96 -26.05
C PRO A 554 -2.20 -5.10 -26.52
N PHE A 555 -1.29 -4.44 -25.82
CA PHE A 555 0.16 -4.65 -25.96
C PHE A 555 0.61 -5.72 -24.96
N ALA A 556 1.15 -6.83 -25.43
CA ALA A 556 1.45 -7.96 -24.55
C ALA A 556 2.62 -8.79 -25.11
N ILE A 557 3.48 -9.29 -24.23
CA ILE A 557 4.55 -10.23 -24.59
C ILE A 557 3.93 -11.59 -24.90
N THR A 558 4.29 -12.18 -26.04
CA THR A 558 3.78 -13.46 -26.55
C THR A 558 4.80 -14.60 -26.42
N SER A 559 6.07 -14.30 -26.24
CA SER A 559 7.12 -15.26 -25.86
C SER A 559 7.21 -15.41 -24.34
N HIS A 560 7.91 -16.46 -23.85
CA HIS A 560 8.13 -16.70 -22.41
C HIS A 560 6.80 -16.72 -21.61
N VAL A 561 5.80 -17.40 -22.17
CA VAL A 561 4.45 -17.52 -21.59
C VAL A 561 4.17 -18.88 -20.99
N ASN A 562 5.03 -19.87 -21.24
CA ASN A 562 4.94 -21.23 -20.74
C ASN A 562 5.86 -21.43 -19.52
N ASP A 563 5.57 -22.46 -18.73
CA ASP A 563 6.48 -22.95 -17.70
C ASP A 563 7.69 -23.63 -18.36
N ASP A 564 8.77 -23.80 -17.59
CA ASP A 564 9.99 -24.51 -17.99
C ASP A 564 10.77 -23.89 -19.19
N VAL A 565 10.59 -22.58 -19.42
CA VAL A 565 11.41 -21.86 -20.38
C VAL A 565 12.79 -21.59 -19.78
N SER A 566 13.82 -21.91 -20.54
CA SER A 566 15.22 -21.71 -20.15
C SER A 566 15.98 -20.99 -21.24
N TRP A 567 16.83 -20.03 -20.83
CA TRP A 567 17.69 -19.27 -21.75
C TRP A 567 19.15 -19.36 -21.27
N TRP A 568 20.12 -19.37 -22.17
CA TRP A 568 21.53 -19.46 -21.82
C TRP A 568 22.34 -18.26 -22.28
N GLN A 569 23.33 -17.91 -21.48
CA GLN A 569 24.29 -16.87 -21.81
C GLN A 569 25.02 -17.21 -23.14
N GLY A 570 25.09 -16.24 -24.01
CA GLY A 570 25.74 -16.38 -25.32
C GLY A 570 24.88 -17.02 -26.41
N LEU A 571 23.68 -17.52 -26.08
CA LEU A 571 22.71 -18.01 -27.06
C LEU A 571 21.70 -16.94 -27.44
N SER A 572 21.19 -17.05 -28.67
CA SER A 572 20.19 -16.13 -29.21
C SER A 572 18.79 -16.71 -29.05
N GLU A 573 17.85 -15.88 -28.61
CA GLU A 573 16.43 -16.17 -28.50
C GLU A 573 15.63 -15.03 -29.11
N THR A 574 14.42 -15.33 -29.59
CA THR A 574 13.53 -14.31 -30.13
C THR A 574 12.46 -13.96 -29.12
N VAL A 575 12.44 -12.71 -28.68
CA VAL A 575 11.37 -12.13 -27.86
C VAL A 575 10.28 -11.62 -28.79
N THR A 576 9.03 -12.04 -28.56
CA THR A 576 7.90 -11.64 -29.39
C THR A 576 6.81 -10.95 -28.56
N TRP A 577 6.09 -10.02 -29.17
CA TRP A 577 4.97 -9.30 -28.55
C TRP A 577 3.87 -8.93 -29.55
N SER A 578 2.67 -8.69 -29.06
CA SER A 578 1.55 -8.21 -29.87
C SER A 578 1.62 -6.71 -30.01
N VAL A 579 1.79 -6.22 -31.24
CA VAL A 579 1.82 -4.78 -31.55
C VAL A 579 0.43 -4.16 -31.54
N ASN A 580 -0.53 -4.79 -32.21
CA ASN A 580 -1.95 -4.36 -32.23
C ASN A 580 -2.13 -2.85 -32.42
N ASN A 581 -1.53 -2.27 -33.45
CA ASN A 581 -1.50 -0.83 -33.79
C ASN A 581 -0.84 0.09 -32.75
N THR A 582 -0.22 -0.43 -31.70
CA THR A 582 0.43 0.42 -30.68
C THR A 582 1.59 1.23 -31.23
N ASN A 583 2.25 0.75 -32.30
CA ASN A 583 3.32 1.47 -33.00
C ASN A 583 2.86 2.77 -33.69
N THR A 584 1.54 3.01 -33.78
CA THR A 584 0.98 4.26 -34.33
C THR A 584 0.75 5.33 -33.26
N LEU A 585 0.84 4.94 -31.97
CA LEU A 585 0.70 5.88 -30.86
C LEU A 585 1.96 6.76 -30.73
N GLN A 586 1.78 7.98 -30.28
CA GLN A 586 2.90 8.90 -30.04
C GLN A 586 3.93 8.27 -29.09
N GLY A 587 5.21 8.36 -29.46
CA GLY A 587 6.33 7.82 -28.65
C GLY A 587 6.45 6.30 -28.65
N SER A 588 5.75 5.59 -29.54
CA SER A 588 5.63 4.11 -29.51
C SER A 588 6.13 3.40 -30.76
N THR A 589 6.80 4.10 -31.67
CA THR A 589 7.40 3.50 -32.89
C THR A 589 8.57 2.55 -32.58
N ALA A 590 9.18 2.71 -31.40
CA ALA A 590 10.26 1.88 -30.89
C ALA A 590 10.05 1.51 -29.44
N VAL A 591 10.65 0.39 -29.02
CA VAL A 591 10.55 -0.16 -27.66
C VAL A 591 11.94 -0.45 -27.08
N ASN A 592 12.00 -0.50 -25.75
CA ASN A 592 13.12 -1.07 -25.01
C ASN A 592 12.70 -2.43 -24.44
N ILE A 593 13.61 -3.41 -24.51
CA ILE A 593 13.43 -4.74 -23.92
C ILE A 593 14.39 -4.85 -22.75
N LYS A 594 13.85 -5.08 -21.55
CA LYS A 594 14.61 -5.13 -20.30
C LYS A 594 14.44 -6.49 -19.62
N LEU A 595 15.47 -6.88 -18.88
CA LEU A 595 15.52 -8.14 -18.14
C LEU A 595 15.62 -7.87 -16.65
N SER A 596 14.82 -8.61 -15.90
CA SER A 596 14.91 -8.83 -14.46
C SER A 596 15.50 -10.22 -14.19
N THR A 597 16.36 -10.33 -13.18
CA THR A 597 16.86 -11.61 -12.64
C THR A 597 16.40 -11.85 -11.20
N ASP A 598 15.49 -11.00 -10.69
CA ASP A 598 14.99 -10.97 -9.31
C ASP A 598 13.45 -11.13 -9.23
N GLY A 599 12.85 -11.76 -10.24
CA GLY A 599 11.41 -12.04 -10.27
C GLY A 599 10.55 -10.89 -10.77
N GLY A 600 11.16 -9.83 -11.29
CA GLY A 600 10.47 -8.62 -11.75
C GLY A 600 10.47 -7.49 -10.72
N LEU A 601 11.21 -7.58 -9.63
CA LEU A 601 11.35 -6.49 -8.67
C LEU A 601 12.11 -5.32 -9.27
N THR A 602 13.15 -5.60 -10.05
CA THR A 602 13.91 -4.59 -10.80
C THR A 602 14.21 -5.05 -12.23
N PHE A 603 14.42 -4.11 -13.15
CA PHE A 603 14.78 -4.38 -14.55
C PHE A 603 16.05 -3.63 -14.98
N PRO A 604 17.20 -3.92 -14.36
CA PRO A 604 18.43 -3.15 -14.58
C PRO A 604 19.16 -3.51 -15.89
N ILE A 605 18.83 -4.65 -16.51
CA ILE A 605 19.56 -5.16 -17.68
C ILE A 605 18.77 -4.79 -18.95
N ILE A 606 19.39 -4.03 -19.84
CA ILE A 606 18.82 -3.69 -21.15
C ILE A 606 19.26 -4.75 -22.14
N LEU A 607 18.31 -5.52 -22.69
CA LEU A 607 18.55 -6.54 -23.70
C LEU A 607 18.54 -5.95 -25.10
N ALA A 608 17.60 -5.04 -25.39
CA ALA A 608 17.55 -4.25 -26.61
C ALA A 608 17.06 -2.84 -26.31
N SER A 609 17.62 -1.85 -26.97
CA SER A 609 17.30 -0.44 -26.78
C SER A 609 16.87 0.17 -28.10
N ASN A 610 15.73 0.87 -28.07
CA ASN A 610 15.19 1.59 -29.23
C ASN A 610 15.03 0.69 -30.48
N THR A 611 14.61 -0.59 -30.26
CA THR A 611 14.28 -1.51 -31.36
C THR A 611 12.91 -1.18 -31.95
N PRO A 612 12.64 -1.43 -33.24
CA PRO A 612 11.33 -1.17 -33.83
C PRO A 612 10.18 -1.87 -33.06
N ASN A 613 9.05 -1.19 -32.93
CA ASN A 613 7.84 -1.82 -32.38
C ASN A 613 7.10 -2.58 -33.48
N ASP A 614 7.70 -3.67 -33.96
CA ASP A 614 7.21 -4.51 -35.07
C ASP A 614 6.75 -5.92 -34.63
N GLY A 615 6.93 -6.26 -33.35
CA GLY A 615 6.43 -7.49 -32.76
C GLY A 615 7.48 -8.57 -32.48
N SER A 616 8.76 -8.36 -32.86
CA SER A 616 9.80 -9.35 -32.59
C SER A 616 11.20 -8.72 -32.54
N GLU A 617 12.07 -9.28 -31.67
CA GLU A 617 13.48 -8.94 -31.61
C GLU A 617 14.30 -10.18 -31.25
N THR A 618 15.38 -10.43 -32.01
CA THR A 618 16.31 -11.51 -31.69
C THR A 618 17.45 -10.99 -30.83
N ILE A 619 17.55 -11.55 -29.62
CA ILE A 619 18.48 -11.10 -28.59
C ILE A 619 19.51 -12.20 -28.31
N THR A 620 20.78 -11.89 -28.36
CA THR A 620 21.81 -12.77 -27.79
C THR A 620 21.99 -12.44 -26.32
N MET A 621 21.73 -13.41 -25.43
CA MET A 621 21.87 -13.22 -23.98
C MET A 621 23.29 -12.83 -23.60
N PRO A 622 23.53 -11.67 -23.00
CA PRO A 622 24.87 -11.25 -22.61
C PRO A 622 25.53 -12.27 -21.67
N THR A 623 26.80 -12.57 -21.90
CA THR A 623 27.54 -13.52 -21.04
C THR A 623 27.79 -13.03 -19.63
N SER A 624 27.61 -11.73 -19.39
CA SER A 624 27.71 -11.11 -18.07
C SER A 624 26.44 -11.25 -17.21
N VAL A 625 25.33 -11.70 -17.80
CA VAL A 625 24.08 -11.91 -17.02
C VAL A 625 24.27 -13.10 -16.08
N PRO A 626 24.02 -12.92 -14.79
CA PRO A 626 24.13 -14.02 -13.82
C PRO A 626 23.07 -15.10 -14.09
N SER A 627 23.40 -16.34 -13.80
CA SER A 627 22.41 -17.42 -13.80
C SER A 627 21.33 -17.12 -12.76
N SER A 628 20.08 -17.25 -13.14
CA SER A 628 18.94 -17.00 -12.26
C SER A 628 17.79 -17.94 -12.60
N ARG A 629 16.98 -18.27 -11.59
CA ARG A 629 15.81 -19.15 -11.70
C ARG A 629 14.50 -18.38 -11.86
N ASN A 630 14.53 -17.06 -11.69
CA ASN A 630 13.32 -16.23 -11.67
C ASN A 630 13.55 -14.95 -12.48
N CYS A 631 13.59 -15.11 -13.81
CA CYS A 631 13.77 -14.01 -14.74
C CYS A 631 12.43 -13.52 -15.31
N ARG A 632 12.35 -12.22 -15.59
CA ARG A 632 11.21 -11.58 -16.28
C ARG A 632 11.71 -10.67 -17.38
N ILE A 633 10.94 -10.57 -18.46
CA ILE A 633 11.13 -9.60 -19.54
C ILE A 633 10.08 -8.50 -19.40
N LEU A 634 10.50 -7.25 -19.52
CA LEU A 634 9.62 -6.09 -19.64
C LEU A 634 9.87 -5.43 -20.99
N ILE A 635 8.81 -5.10 -21.71
CA ILE A 635 8.87 -4.30 -22.94
C ILE A 635 8.08 -3.00 -22.68
N GLU A 636 8.72 -1.87 -22.93
CA GLU A 636 8.12 -0.55 -22.83
C GLU A 636 8.47 0.32 -24.06
N PRO A 637 7.56 1.16 -24.56
CA PRO A 637 7.87 2.10 -25.63
C PRO A 637 8.87 3.16 -25.15
N THR A 638 9.63 3.71 -26.08
CA THR A 638 10.70 4.68 -25.76
C THR A 638 10.19 6.06 -25.34
N GLY A 639 8.97 6.43 -25.69
CA GLY A 639 8.36 7.74 -25.41
C GLY A 639 6.90 7.68 -25.00
N ASN A 640 6.45 6.57 -24.38
CA ASN A 640 5.11 6.42 -23.82
C ASN A 640 5.18 5.71 -22.47
N ILE A 641 4.04 5.58 -21.77
CA ILE A 641 3.97 5.12 -20.38
C ILE A 641 3.41 3.69 -20.21
N TYR A 642 2.89 3.05 -21.26
CA TYR A 642 2.41 1.68 -21.15
C TYR A 642 3.57 0.67 -21.23
N TYR A 643 3.34 -0.55 -20.75
CA TYR A 643 4.33 -1.62 -20.74
C TYR A 643 3.68 -3.00 -20.71
N ALA A 644 4.46 -4.03 -21.02
CA ALA A 644 4.09 -5.42 -20.85
C ALA A 644 5.19 -6.22 -20.15
N ILE A 645 4.80 -7.24 -19.39
CA ILE A 645 5.71 -8.21 -18.76
C ILE A 645 5.31 -9.60 -19.25
N ASN A 646 6.27 -10.51 -19.45
CA ASN A 646 6.00 -11.88 -19.83
C ASN A 646 5.20 -12.62 -18.73
N LYS A 647 4.29 -13.50 -19.14
CA LYS A 647 3.31 -14.13 -18.24
C LYS A 647 3.91 -15.05 -17.19
N LYS A 648 4.94 -15.80 -17.54
CA LYS A 648 5.58 -16.80 -16.66
C LYS A 648 7.05 -16.45 -16.43
N PRO A 649 7.60 -16.68 -15.25
CA PRO A 649 9.04 -16.55 -15.04
C PRO A 649 9.79 -17.59 -15.87
N PHE A 650 11.05 -17.33 -16.18
CA PHE A 650 11.92 -18.26 -16.87
C PHE A 650 13.31 -18.31 -16.21
N ALA A 651 14.09 -19.32 -16.56
CA ALA A 651 15.42 -19.51 -16.01
C ALA A 651 16.50 -19.06 -16.99
N ILE A 652 17.63 -18.59 -16.45
CA ILE A 652 18.85 -18.36 -17.23
C ILE A 652 19.97 -19.22 -16.63
N GLY A 653 20.59 -20.06 -17.47
CA GLY A 653 21.67 -20.96 -17.06
C GLY A 653 21.22 -22.18 -16.23
N PHE A 654 19.92 -22.46 -16.24
CA PHE A 654 19.35 -23.66 -15.62
C PHE A 654 18.34 -24.28 -16.56
N THR A 655 18.26 -25.60 -16.59
CA THR A 655 17.10 -26.33 -17.11
C THR A 655 16.07 -26.43 -15.99
N SER A 656 14.82 -26.02 -16.26
CA SER A 656 13.70 -26.14 -15.34
C SER A 656 12.76 -27.28 -15.72
N SER A 657 12.14 -27.89 -14.74
CA SER A 657 11.11 -28.93 -14.92
C SER A 657 10.05 -28.81 -13.84
N THR A 658 8.79 -28.69 -14.26
CA THR A 658 7.64 -28.56 -13.40
C THR A 658 6.88 -29.87 -13.33
N THR A 659 6.56 -30.31 -12.11
CA THR A 659 5.70 -31.45 -11.84
C THR A 659 4.59 -31.06 -10.90
N CYS A 660 3.36 -31.54 -11.14
CA CYS A 660 2.20 -31.22 -10.32
C CYS A 660 1.65 -32.51 -9.65
N ASP A 661 1.48 -32.46 -8.34
CA ASP A 661 0.92 -33.53 -7.53
C ASP A 661 -0.38 -33.09 -6.85
N SER A 662 -1.37 -33.99 -6.85
CA SER A 662 -2.66 -33.75 -6.19
C SER A 662 -2.78 -34.51 -4.90
N TYR A 663 -3.25 -33.82 -3.85
CA TYR A 663 -3.43 -34.38 -2.50
C TYR A 663 -4.88 -34.14 -2.05
N SER A 664 -5.52 -35.21 -1.52
CA SER A 664 -6.88 -35.13 -0.99
C SER A 664 -6.88 -34.84 0.51
N PHE A 665 -7.75 -33.92 0.96
CA PHE A 665 -7.98 -33.66 2.39
C PHE A 665 -8.86 -34.71 3.06
N GLY A 666 -9.14 -35.83 2.38
CA GLY A 666 -9.86 -36.97 2.91
C GLY A 666 -11.37 -36.92 2.66
N SER A 667 -12.12 -37.70 3.48
CA SER A 667 -13.57 -37.84 3.36
C SER A 667 -14.31 -36.55 3.79
N SER A 668 -15.58 -36.46 3.37
CA SER A 668 -16.47 -35.37 3.78
C SER A 668 -16.57 -35.21 5.29
N PHE A 669 -16.82 -33.97 5.73
CA PHE A 669 -17.01 -33.64 7.14
C PHE A 669 -18.02 -32.53 7.34
N SER A 670 -18.65 -32.53 8.51
CA SER A 670 -19.61 -31.50 8.90
C SER A 670 -18.92 -30.18 9.23
N ILE A 671 -19.47 -29.07 8.77
CA ILE A 671 -19.17 -27.72 9.21
C ILE A 671 -20.17 -27.41 10.33
N PRO A 672 -19.73 -27.41 11.60
CA PRO A 672 -20.66 -27.24 12.73
C PRO A 672 -21.13 -25.78 12.84
N ASN A 673 -22.28 -25.62 13.52
CA ASN A 673 -22.84 -24.33 13.89
C ASN A 673 -21.99 -23.67 15.01
N THR A 674 -20.73 -23.37 14.74
CA THR A 674 -19.81 -22.69 15.66
C THR A 674 -18.84 -21.85 14.87
N THR A 675 -18.39 -20.72 15.46
CA THR A 675 -17.42 -19.83 14.82
C THR A 675 -15.98 -20.36 14.80
N THR A 676 -15.75 -21.56 15.32
CA THR A 676 -14.43 -22.18 15.39
C THR A 676 -14.11 -22.92 14.09
N PHE A 677 -12.90 -22.75 13.57
CA PHE A 677 -12.44 -23.48 12.39
C PHE A 677 -12.36 -24.99 12.61
N VAL A 678 -12.99 -25.76 11.72
CA VAL A 678 -12.68 -27.19 11.54
C VAL A 678 -11.54 -27.31 10.55
N THR A 679 -10.57 -28.19 10.86
CA THR A 679 -9.35 -28.32 10.06
C THR A 679 -9.20 -29.72 9.49
N ARG A 680 -8.57 -29.80 8.31
CA ARG A 680 -8.06 -31.04 7.69
C ARG A 680 -6.64 -30.81 7.23
N THR A 681 -5.80 -31.79 7.41
CA THR A 681 -4.38 -31.73 7.08
C THR A 681 -4.00 -32.80 6.07
N ILE A 682 -3.03 -32.47 5.24
CA ILE A 682 -2.29 -33.38 4.40
C ILE A 682 -0.79 -33.20 4.66
N SER A 683 -0.01 -34.24 4.39
CA SER A 683 1.44 -34.16 4.46
C SER A 683 2.02 -34.28 3.05
N VAL A 684 2.72 -33.25 2.61
CA VAL A 684 3.47 -33.26 1.34
C VAL A 684 4.87 -33.80 1.62
N PRO A 685 5.32 -34.82 0.87
CA PRO A 685 6.63 -35.44 1.09
C PRO A 685 7.78 -34.49 0.75
N ALA A 686 9.00 -34.87 1.17
CA ALA A 686 10.22 -34.12 0.86
C ALA A 686 10.44 -34.06 -0.65
N SER A 687 10.70 -32.84 -1.14
CA SER A 687 11.02 -32.57 -2.54
C SER A 687 12.12 -31.50 -2.62
N ALA A 688 12.94 -31.59 -3.66
CA ALA A 688 13.89 -30.51 -4.00
C ALA A 688 13.21 -29.35 -4.76
N ALA A 689 11.93 -29.51 -5.13
CA ALA A 689 11.16 -28.53 -5.85
C ALA A 689 10.74 -27.37 -4.95
N THR A 690 10.61 -26.18 -5.53
CA THR A 690 9.91 -25.05 -4.92
C THR A 690 8.53 -24.90 -5.56
N VAL A 691 7.56 -24.44 -4.80
CA VAL A 691 6.19 -24.18 -5.31
C VAL A 691 6.26 -23.24 -6.51
N SER A 692 5.65 -23.64 -7.62
CA SER A 692 5.45 -22.78 -8.80
C SER A 692 3.99 -22.40 -9.01
N ASP A 693 3.05 -23.23 -8.53
CA ASP A 693 1.62 -22.99 -8.60
C ASP A 693 0.88 -23.83 -7.56
N VAL A 694 -0.24 -23.32 -7.07
CA VAL A 694 -1.13 -24.03 -6.13
C VAL A 694 -2.56 -23.78 -6.55
N ASN A 695 -3.35 -24.87 -6.66
CA ASN A 695 -4.78 -24.82 -6.89
C ASN A 695 -5.51 -25.62 -5.81
N VAL A 696 -6.61 -25.10 -5.28
CA VAL A 696 -7.40 -25.76 -4.22
C VAL A 696 -8.82 -25.98 -4.70
N SER A 697 -9.24 -27.24 -4.80
CA SER A 697 -10.62 -27.60 -5.14
C SER A 697 -11.40 -27.91 -3.89
N VAL A 698 -12.61 -27.36 -3.79
CA VAL A 698 -13.56 -27.66 -2.72
C VAL A 698 -14.96 -27.86 -3.30
N ASN A 699 -15.67 -28.82 -2.75
CA ASN A 699 -17.12 -29.00 -2.96
C ASN A 699 -17.79 -28.90 -1.60
N VAL A 700 -18.63 -27.90 -1.43
CA VAL A 700 -19.23 -27.55 -0.15
C VAL A 700 -20.71 -27.28 -0.28
N THR A 701 -21.50 -27.87 0.64
CA THR A 701 -22.92 -27.58 0.82
C THR A 701 -23.08 -26.79 2.10
N HIS A 702 -23.72 -25.61 2.03
CA HIS A 702 -23.94 -24.77 3.21
C HIS A 702 -25.34 -24.14 3.17
N ALA A 703 -25.93 -23.96 4.36
CA ALA A 703 -27.26 -23.36 4.45
C ALA A 703 -27.25 -21.86 4.10
N LYS A 704 -26.12 -21.18 4.31
CA LYS A 704 -25.96 -19.75 4.03
C LYS A 704 -24.50 -19.42 3.76
N PHE A 705 -24.15 -19.21 2.50
CA PHE A 705 -22.79 -19.00 2.07
C PHE A 705 -22.17 -17.69 2.58
N SER A 706 -23.00 -16.66 2.86
CA SER A 706 -22.52 -15.40 3.47
C SER A 706 -21.96 -15.57 4.89
N ASP A 707 -22.11 -16.74 5.49
CA ASP A 707 -21.55 -17.05 6.81
C ASP A 707 -20.31 -17.96 6.73
N LEU A 708 -19.96 -18.47 5.54
CA LEU A 708 -18.88 -19.44 5.32
C LEU A 708 -17.52 -18.76 5.10
N GLU A 709 -16.49 -19.27 5.75
CA GLU A 709 -15.09 -18.95 5.48
C GLU A 709 -14.26 -20.20 5.21
N ILE A 710 -13.41 -20.15 4.17
CA ILE A 710 -12.48 -21.23 3.80
C ILE A 710 -11.08 -20.64 3.64
N GLN A 711 -10.10 -21.30 4.29
CA GLN A 711 -8.70 -20.89 4.25
C GLN A 711 -7.79 -22.08 4.00
N ILE A 712 -6.65 -21.84 3.36
CA ILE A 712 -5.54 -22.79 3.24
C ILE A 712 -4.29 -22.23 3.95
N VAL A 713 -3.60 -23.09 4.67
CA VAL A 713 -2.36 -22.74 5.39
C VAL A 713 -1.24 -23.67 4.93
N ASN A 714 -0.12 -23.12 4.54
CA ASN A 714 1.05 -23.87 4.12
C ASN A 714 1.90 -24.34 5.32
N PRO A 715 2.94 -25.17 5.12
CA PRO A 715 3.80 -25.63 6.20
C PRO A 715 4.56 -24.53 6.95
N GLN A 716 4.77 -23.36 6.34
CA GLN A 716 5.45 -22.21 6.94
C GLN A 716 4.51 -21.31 7.76
N GLY A 717 3.20 -21.64 7.77
CA GLY A 717 2.19 -20.90 8.53
C GLY A 717 1.54 -19.73 7.76
N THR A 718 1.86 -19.55 6.47
CA THR A 718 1.20 -18.55 5.63
C THR A 718 -0.25 -18.95 5.38
N VAL A 719 -1.17 -18.04 5.68
CA VAL A 719 -2.63 -18.23 5.53
C VAL A 719 -3.10 -17.53 4.27
N VAL A 720 -3.89 -18.23 3.45
CA VAL A 720 -4.60 -17.69 2.27
C VAL A 720 -6.08 -17.92 2.46
N ARG A 721 -6.88 -16.87 2.37
CA ARG A 721 -8.35 -16.95 2.35
C ARG A 721 -8.79 -17.31 0.94
N LEU A 722 -9.42 -18.45 0.81
CA LEU A 722 -9.97 -18.91 -0.47
C LEU A 722 -11.37 -18.34 -0.70
N PHE A 723 -12.22 -18.42 0.32
CA PHE A 723 -13.59 -17.93 0.31
C PHE A 723 -13.88 -17.16 1.60
N ASN A 724 -14.54 -16.02 1.52
CA ASN A 724 -14.87 -15.19 2.66
C ASN A 724 -16.27 -14.59 2.51
N ARG A 725 -17.27 -15.26 3.11
CA ARG A 725 -18.62 -14.75 3.35
C ARG A 725 -19.29 -14.15 2.11
N ASN A 726 -19.21 -14.82 0.98
CA ASN A 726 -19.77 -14.40 -0.31
C ASN A 726 -21.08 -15.15 -0.62
N CYS A 727 -21.75 -14.86 -1.74
CA CYS A 727 -22.95 -15.54 -2.27
C CYS A 727 -24.25 -15.37 -1.46
N GLY A 728 -24.32 -14.41 -0.54
CA GLY A 728 -25.58 -14.10 0.14
C GLY A 728 -26.22 -15.29 0.88
N SER A 729 -27.54 -15.35 0.92
CA SER A 729 -28.32 -16.33 1.71
C SER A 729 -28.74 -17.58 0.91
N THR A 730 -28.08 -17.93 -0.19
CA THR A 730 -28.42 -19.11 -0.98
C THR A 730 -28.05 -20.40 -0.24
N ASN A 731 -29.02 -21.28 -0.06
CA ASN A 731 -28.79 -22.66 0.38
C ASN A 731 -28.53 -23.54 -0.84
N SER A 732 -27.27 -23.93 -1.07
CA SER A 732 -26.91 -24.71 -2.25
C SER A 732 -25.62 -25.48 -2.04
N THR A 733 -25.16 -26.14 -3.10
CA THR A 733 -23.84 -26.74 -3.18
C THR A 733 -23.01 -25.98 -4.20
N LEU A 734 -21.83 -25.55 -3.82
CA LEU A 734 -20.84 -24.93 -4.71
C LEU A 734 -19.63 -25.86 -4.89
N ALA A 735 -19.25 -26.08 -6.15
CA ALA A 735 -18.01 -26.75 -6.52
C ALA A 735 -17.04 -25.70 -7.09
N MET A 736 -15.94 -25.42 -6.41
CA MET A 736 -15.00 -24.36 -6.73
C MET A 736 -13.58 -24.91 -6.80
N GLN A 737 -12.86 -24.62 -7.86
CA GLN A 737 -11.42 -24.71 -7.91
C GLN A 737 -10.85 -23.28 -7.78
N PHE A 738 -10.21 -23.00 -6.70
CA PHE A 738 -9.50 -21.73 -6.48
C PHE A 738 -8.19 -21.76 -7.23
N ASP A 739 -8.03 -20.78 -8.12
CA ASP A 739 -6.87 -20.56 -8.98
C ASP A 739 -6.70 -19.05 -9.17
N ASP A 740 -5.48 -18.55 -9.08
CA ASP A 740 -5.21 -17.11 -9.25
C ASP A 740 -5.61 -16.59 -10.65
N ALA A 741 -5.64 -17.45 -11.66
CA ALA A 741 -6.12 -17.15 -13.00
C ALA A 741 -7.65 -17.36 -13.19
N GLY A 742 -8.35 -17.73 -12.12
CA GLY A 742 -9.78 -17.98 -12.15
C GLY A 742 -10.63 -16.74 -12.46
N ALA A 743 -11.90 -16.99 -12.80
CA ALA A 743 -12.90 -15.94 -13.00
C ALA A 743 -13.54 -15.53 -11.67
N ALA A 744 -14.39 -14.51 -11.70
CA ALA A 744 -15.22 -14.16 -10.56
C ALA A 744 -16.21 -15.31 -10.25
N LEU A 745 -16.49 -15.51 -8.98
CA LEU A 745 -17.41 -16.57 -8.52
C LEU A 745 -18.85 -16.29 -9.00
N ASP A 746 -19.46 -17.28 -9.66
CA ASP A 746 -20.88 -17.29 -9.95
C ASP A 746 -21.62 -18.09 -8.86
N CYS A 747 -22.29 -17.39 -7.96
CA CYS A 747 -23.03 -17.98 -6.84
C CYS A 747 -24.22 -18.88 -7.24
N ASN A 748 -24.70 -18.78 -8.47
CA ASN A 748 -25.83 -19.59 -8.98
C ASN A 748 -25.36 -20.85 -9.71
N ARG A 749 -24.07 -20.99 -9.97
CA ARG A 749 -23.51 -22.12 -10.70
C ARG A 749 -23.18 -23.27 -9.75
N THR A 750 -23.86 -24.37 -9.90
CA THR A 750 -23.66 -25.60 -9.09
C THR A 750 -22.63 -26.57 -9.67
N THR A 751 -22.29 -26.42 -10.96
CA THR A 751 -21.18 -27.18 -11.57
C THR A 751 -19.83 -26.57 -11.19
N GLU A 752 -18.79 -27.39 -11.25
CA GLU A 752 -17.43 -26.92 -10.94
C GLU A 752 -17.07 -25.68 -11.75
N GLN A 753 -16.46 -24.73 -11.07
CA GLN A 753 -15.99 -23.46 -11.64
C GLN A 753 -14.58 -23.13 -11.13
N ILE A 754 -13.75 -22.59 -12.02
CA ILE A 754 -12.42 -22.07 -11.67
C ILE A 754 -12.59 -20.61 -11.27
N VAL A 755 -12.31 -20.31 -10.02
CA VAL A 755 -12.57 -19.00 -9.41
C VAL A 755 -11.33 -18.41 -8.77
N THR A 756 -11.23 -17.10 -8.82
CA THR A 756 -10.18 -16.38 -8.09
C THR A 756 -10.43 -16.47 -6.59
N PRO A 757 -9.43 -16.86 -5.77
CA PRO A 757 -9.53 -16.80 -4.31
C PRO A 757 -9.55 -15.35 -3.81
N VAL A 758 -9.93 -15.17 -2.54
CA VAL A 758 -9.91 -13.83 -1.88
C VAL A 758 -8.47 -13.31 -1.76
N ASP A 759 -7.55 -14.13 -1.25
CA ASP A 759 -6.13 -13.83 -1.24
C ASP A 759 -5.41 -14.73 -2.26
N PHE A 760 -4.34 -14.24 -2.86
CA PHE A 760 -3.65 -14.97 -3.93
C PHE A 760 -2.87 -16.19 -3.42
N LEU A 761 -3.04 -17.32 -4.09
CA LEU A 761 -2.29 -18.56 -3.86
C LEU A 761 -0.81 -18.42 -4.26
N SER A 762 -0.50 -17.52 -5.19
CA SER A 762 0.88 -17.22 -5.61
C SER A 762 1.79 -16.68 -4.49
N VAL A 763 1.24 -16.32 -3.34
CA VAL A 763 2.05 -16.03 -2.13
C VAL A 763 2.90 -17.24 -1.71
N PHE A 764 2.51 -18.44 -2.09
CA PHE A 764 3.27 -19.68 -1.83
C PHE A 764 4.41 -19.93 -2.81
N ASN A 765 4.45 -19.23 -3.95
CA ASN A 765 5.46 -19.45 -4.99
C ASN A 765 6.88 -19.22 -4.47
N GLY A 766 7.80 -20.07 -4.88
CA GLY A 766 9.19 -20.09 -4.42
C GLY A 766 9.42 -20.72 -3.04
N GLN A 767 8.35 -21.04 -2.28
CA GLN A 767 8.46 -21.67 -0.96
C GLN A 767 8.67 -23.20 -1.08
N ASN A 768 9.15 -23.81 -0.02
CA ASN A 768 9.28 -25.28 0.05
C ASN A 768 7.89 -25.91 0.28
N PRO A 769 7.40 -26.78 -0.61
CA PRO A 769 6.08 -27.40 -0.45
C PRO A 769 6.04 -28.49 0.68
N GLN A 770 7.19 -29.00 1.11
CA GLN A 770 7.28 -30.10 2.07
C GLN A 770 6.65 -29.74 3.43
N GLY A 771 5.85 -30.64 3.96
CA GLY A 771 5.29 -30.55 5.30
C GLY A 771 3.76 -30.58 5.33
N THR A 772 3.18 -30.05 6.40
CA THR A 772 1.74 -30.14 6.64
C THR A 772 1.03 -28.93 6.06
N TRP A 773 0.14 -29.16 5.09
CA TRP A 773 -0.81 -28.18 4.60
C TRP A 773 -2.15 -28.38 5.32
N THR A 774 -2.79 -27.29 5.70
CA THR A 774 -4.01 -27.33 6.53
C THR A 774 -5.13 -26.55 5.83
N LEU A 775 -6.21 -27.26 5.49
CA LEU A 775 -7.46 -26.62 5.08
C LEU A 775 -8.28 -26.30 6.32
N ARG A 776 -8.80 -25.06 6.40
CA ARG A 776 -9.63 -24.55 7.50
C ARG A 776 -10.97 -24.11 6.94
N VAL A 777 -12.06 -24.53 7.60
CA VAL A 777 -13.43 -24.14 7.22
C VAL A 777 -14.20 -23.81 8.48
N ARG A 778 -15.00 -22.73 8.47
CA ARG A 778 -15.93 -22.41 9.58
C ARG A 778 -17.22 -21.77 9.05
N ASP A 779 -18.26 -21.88 9.86
CA ASP A 779 -19.37 -20.91 9.87
C ASP A 779 -18.96 -19.72 10.75
N ALA A 780 -18.90 -18.52 10.19
CA ALA A 780 -18.50 -17.31 10.91
C ALA A 780 -19.64 -16.70 11.75
N VAL A 781 -20.89 -17.18 11.56
CA VAL A 781 -22.09 -16.69 12.26
C VAL A 781 -22.87 -17.89 12.79
N VAL A 782 -23.15 -17.91 14.07
CA VAL A 782 -23.97 -18.97 14.70
C VAL A 782 -25.39 -18.95 14.14
N GLY A 783 -25.91 -20.10 13.75
CA GLY A 783 -27.29 -20.28 13.23
C GLY A 783 -27.43 -21.21 12.03
N ASN A 784 -26.32 -21.46 11.32
CA ASN A 784 -26.31 -22.29 10.14
C ASN A 784 -25.30 -23.44 10.27
N PHE A 785 -25.32 -24.38 9.35
CA PHE A 785 -24.37 -25.49 9.29
C PHE A 785 -24.25 -25.97 7.85
N GLY A 786 -23.19 -26.77 7.58
CA GLY A 786 -22.94 -27.29 6.27
C GLY A 786 -22.13 -28.57 6.26
N THR A 787 -21.70 -28.97 5.07
CA THR A 787 -20.82 -30.12 4.86
C THR A 787 -19.79 -29.74 3.81
N LEU A 788 -18.54 -29.94 4.10
CA LEU A 788 -17.50 -30.04 3.08
C LEU A 788 -17.57 -31.45 2.49
N ASN A 789 -18.03 -31.56 1.25
CA ASN A 789 -18.26 -32.85 0.58
C ASN A 789 -16.93 -33.47 0.11
N SER A 790 -16.05 -32.65 -0.45
CA SER A 790 -14.69 -33.04 -0.84
C SER A 790 -13.78 -31.81 -0.91
N ALA A 791 -12.48 -32.03 -0.69
CA ALA A 791 -11.44 -31.04 -0.94
C ALA A 791 -10.13 -31.70 -1.36
N SER A 792 -9.41 -31.03 -2.24
CA SER A 792 -8.06 -31.41 -2.67
C SER A 792 -7.22 -30.18 -2.95
N ILE A 793 -5.93 -30.37 -2.92
CA ILE A 793 -4.94 -29.36 -3.31
C ILE A 793 -4.05 -29.96 -4.39
N ASN A 794 -3.84 -29.20 -5.47
CA ASN A 794 -2.86 -29.50 -6.49
C ASN A 794 -1.68 -28.56 -6.28
N ILE A 795 -0.47 -29.11 -6.12
CA ILE A 795 0.74 -28.35 -5.89
C ILE A 795 1.71 -28.65 -7.02
N CYS A 796 2.03 -27.65 -7.82
CA CYS A 796 3.07 -27.72 -8.84
C CYS A 796 4.41 -27.30 -8.23
N GLY A 797 5.39 -28.19 -8.32
CA GLY A 797 6.76 -27.95 -7.86
C GLY A 797 7.70 -27.82 -9.06
N GLN A 798 8.55 -26.80 -9.03
CA GLN A 798 9.57 -26.57 -10.06
C GLN A 798 10.97 -26.93 -9.53
N THR A 799 11.68 -27.77 -10.29
CA THR A 799 13.08 -28.12 -10.02
C THR A 799 14.00 -27.45 -11.05
N TYR A 800 15.23 -27.17 -10.62
CA TYR A 800 16.23 -26.52 -11.45
C TYR A 800 17.52 -27.34 -11.43
N THR A 801 18.01 -27.70 -12.59
CA THR A 801 19.30 -28.31 -12.77
C THR A 801 20.24 -27.30 -13.41
N LEU A 802 21.37 -27.03 -12.75
CA LEU A 802 22.42 -26.23 -13.36
C LEU A 802 23.03 -27.08 -14.47
N ASP A 803 22.81 -26.69 -15.69
CA ASP A 803 23.27 -27.42 -16.84
C ASP A 803 24.00 -26.46 -17.79
N THR A 804 24.98 -26.98 -18.50
CA THR A 804 25.53 -26.29 -19.65
C THR A 804 24.74 -26.76 -20.85
N PRO A 805 24.34 -25.87 -21.78
CA PRO A 805 23.64 -26.31 -22.98
C PRO A 805 24.45 -27.39 -23.68
N ASP A 806 23.79 -28.53 -23.93
CA ASP A 806 24.36 -29.53 -24.83
C ASP A 806 24.40 -28.93 -26.24
N PHE A 807 25.55 -28.41 -26.55
CA PHE A 807 25.77 -27.98 -27.92
C PHE A 807 25.90 -29.23 -28.82
N GLU A 808 25.17 -29.25 -29.94
CA GLU A 808 25.37 -30.30 -30.93
C GLU A 808 26.87 -30.31 -31.36
N ASN A 809 27.49 -31.42 -31.19
CA ASN A 809 28.93 -31.54 -31.43
C ASN A 809 29.26 -31.35 -32.93
N ILE A 810 30.28 -30.52 -33.20
CA ILE A 810 30.88 -30.40 -34.53
C ILE A 810 31.98 -31.48 -34.61
N ASP A 811 31.85 -32.46 -35.50
CA ASP A 811 32.96 -33.33 -35.79
C ASP A 811 33.90 -32.66 -36.78
N PHE A 812 34.90 -31.96 -36.27
CA PHE A 812 35.93 -31.31 -37.11
C PHE A 812 37.28 -31.98 -37.05
N VAL A 813 37.99 -31.99 -38.12
CA VAL A 813 39.37 -32.49 -38.21
C VAL A 813 40.33 -31.33 -38.00
N LEU A 814 41.43 -31.61 -37.29
CA LEU A 814 42.43 -30.63 -36.91
C LEU A 814 43.84 -31.20 -37.25
N TYR A 815 44.53 -30.63 -38.23
CA TYR A 815 45.80 -31.13 -38.67
C TYR A 815 46.76 -30.03 -39.19
N PRO A 816 48.09 -30.22 -39.07
CA PRO A 816 48.76 -31.28 -38.29
C PRO A 816 48.61 -31.01 -36.75
N ASN A 817 48.59 -32.08 -35.99
CA ASN A 817 48.67 -32.03 -34.53
C ASN A 817 49.59 -33.18 -34.06
N PRO A 818 50.78 -32.92 -33.51
CA PRO A 818 51.36 -31.59 -33.18
C PRO A 818 51.74 -30.72 -34.40
N ASN A 819 51.88 -29.41 -34.16
CA ASN A 819 52.18 -28.40 -35.13
C ASN A 819 53.20 -27.35 -34.61
N LYS A 820 53.61 -26.41 -35.47
CA LYS A 820 54.51 -25.28 -35.10
C LYS A 820 53.77 -23.93 -35.07
N GLY A 821 52.52 -23.93 -34.53
CA GLY A 821 51.68 -22.74 -34.47
C GLY A 821 50.80 -22.55 -35.72
N SER A 822 50.81 -23.49 -36.69
CA SER A 822 49.94 -23.46 -37.87
C SER A 822 49.23 -24.79 -38.01
N PHE A 823 47.89 -24.78 -38.15
CA PHE A 823 47.04 -25.95 -38.30
C PHE A 823 45.80 -25.63 -39.12
N THR A 824 45.20 -26.63 -39.71
CA THR A 824 43.97 -26.52 -40.49
C THR A 824 42.80 -27.09 -39.75
N ILE A 825 41.66 -26.41 -39.78
CA ILE A 825 40.37 -26.89 -39.28
C ILE A 825 39.50 -27.21 -40.48
N GLN A 826 38.93 -28.43 -40.49
CA GLN A 826 38.03 -28.87 -41.58
C GLN A 826 36.80 -29.57 -41.03
N PHE A 827 35.60 -29.20 -41.49
CA PHE A 827 34.32 -29.86 -41.18
C PHE A 827 33.19 -29.39 -42.12
N GLU A 828 32.05 -30.08 -42.10
CA GLU A 828 30.83 -29.61 -42.77
C GLU A 828 30.08 -28.62 -41.89
N SER A 829 30.03 -27.35 -42.33
CA SER A 829 29.23 -26.32 -41.70
C SER A 829 27.74 -26.48 -42.06
N LYS A 830 26.86 -26.36 -41.04
CA LYS A 830 25.40 -26.42 -41.23
C LYS A 830 24.74 -25.06 -41.00
N SER A 831 25.48 -24.07 -40.52
CA SER A 831 24.99 -22.72 -40.24
C SER A 831 25.24 -21.80 -41.40
N ASN A 832 24.36 -20.83 -41.58
CA ASN A 832 24.59 -19.71 -42.51
C ASN A 832 25.26 -18.51 -41.79
N ASP A 833 25.40 -18.56 -40.48
CA ASP A 833 26.09 -17.56 -39.65
C ASP A 833 27.57 -17.91 -39.57
N GLY A 834 28.45 -16.95 -39.72
CA GLY A 834 29.89 -17.20 -39.79
C GLY A 834 30.45 -18.13 -38.70
N VAL A 835 31.47 -18.93 -39.07
CA VAL A 835 32.14 -19.86 -38.14
C VAL A 835 33.13 -19.09 -37.27
N LYS A 836 32.98 -19.18 -35.93
CA LYS A 836 33.90 -18.56 -34.97
C LYS A 836 34.92 -19.57 -34.47
N VAL A 837 36.18 -19.20 -34.45
CA VAL A 837 37.30 -20.00 -33.97
C VAL A 837 38.04 -19.28 -32.84
N PHE A 838 38.14 -19.90 -31.69
CA PHE A 838 38.89 -19.40 -30.52
C PHE A 838 40.00 -20.38 -30.19
N VAL A 839 41.19 -19.88 -29.77
CA VAL A 839 42.24 -20.72 -29.19
C VAL A 839 42.63 -20.15 -27.83
N HIS A 840 42.64 -21.02 -26.82
CA HIS A 840 43.01 -20.68 -25.46
C HIS A 840 44.21 -21.52 -25.01
N ASP A 841 45.09 -20.98 -24.18
CA ASP A 841 46.05 -21.76 -23.43
C ASP A 841 45.40 -22.58 -22.32
N ILE A 842 46.17 -23.43 -21.65
CA ILE A 842 45.66 -24.27 -20.54
C ILE A 842 45.24 -23.48 -19.28
N LEU A 843 45.58 -22.19 -19.18
CA LEU A 843 45.16 -21.28 -18.12
C LEU A 843 43.90 -20.46 -18.50
N GLY A 844 43.31 -20.74 -19.69
CA GLY A 844 42.13 -20.06 -20.19
C GLY A 844 42.38 -18.69 -20.85
N LYS A 845 43.65 -18.30 -21.04
CA LYS A 845 43.97 -17.06 -21.74
C LYS A 845 43.74 -17.25 -23.25
N LYS A 846 42.94 -16.38 -23.84
CA LYS A 846 42.69 -16.38 -25.29
C LYS A 846 43.93 -15.91 -26.05
N VAL A 847 44.42 -16.72 -27.00
CA VAL A 847 45.59 -16.44 -27.83
C VAL A 847 45.24 -16.23 -29.29
N TYR A 848 44.04 -16.61 -29.71
CA TYR A 848 43.52 -16.38 -31.07
C TYR A 848 41.99 -16.30 -31.05
N GLU A 849 41.43 -15.46 -31.88
CA GLU A 849 40.00 -15.35 -32.18
C GLU A 849 39.82 -14.84 -33.60
N ASN A 850 38.94 -15.47 -34.35
CA ASN A 850 38.53 -14.98 -35.67
C ASN A 850 37.15 -15.55 -36.04
N THR A 851 36.42 -14.81 -36.88
CA THR A 851 35.17 -15.24 -37.49
C THR A 851 35.41 -15.37 -39.00
N PHE A 852 35.00 -16.48 -39.54
CA PHE A 852 35.13 -16.81 -40.95
C PHE A 852 33.75 -16.89 -41.59
N GLU A 853 33.63 -16.60 -42.88
CA GLU A 853 32.40 -16.85 -43.62
C GLU A 853 32.07 -18.36 -43.60
N SER A 854 30.78 -18.67 -43.38
CA SER A 854 30.34 -20.06 -43.42
C SER A 854 30.31 -20.58 -44.85
N THR A 855 30.95 -21.72 -45.08
CA THR A 855 30.92 -22.46 -46.32
C THR A 855 30.55 -23.91 -46.02
N SER A 856 29.76 -24.57 -46.88
CA SER A 856 29.32 -25.95 -46.65
C SER A 856 30.46 -26.94 -46.34
N ASN A 857 31.63 -26.66 -46.84
CA ASN A 857 32.87 -27.41 -46.53
C ASN A 857 33.88 -26.42 -45.95
N PHE A 858 33.78 -26.17 -44.62
CA PHE A 858 34.68 -25.25 -43.95
C PHE A 858 36.11 -25.82 -43.91
N ASN A 859 37.05 -25.11 -44.45
CA ASN A 859 38.46 -25.52 -44.53
C ASN A 859 39.35 -24.29 -44.38
N GLN A 860 39.87 -24.03 -43.18
CA GLN A 860 40.62 -22.82 -42.86
C GLN A 860 41.92 -23.13 -42.15
N ASN A 861 43.01 -22.50 -42.62
CA ASN A 861 44.32 -22.54 -41.98
C ASN A 861 44.40 -21.46 -40.91
N ILE A 862 44.67 -21.88 -39.68
CA ILE A 862 44.83 -21.01 -38.50
C ILE A 862 46.31 -20.86 -38.20
N GLN A 863 46.75 -19.61 -38.02
CA GLN A 863 48.15 -19.31 -37.71
C GLN A 863 48.23 -18.54 -36.39
N LEU A 864 48.76 -19.18 -35.36
CA LEU A 864 49.02 -18.59 -34.05
C LEU A 864 50.31 -17.77 -34.10
N GLN A 865 50.27 -16.51 -33.73
CA GLN A 865 51.44 -15.63 -33.72
C GLN A 865 52.15 -15.66 -32.36
N LYS A 866 53.43 -16.07 -32.33
CA LYS A 866 54.33 -16.02 -31.16
C LYS A 866 53.78 -16.72 -29.90
N VAL A 867 53.21 -17.89 -30.07
CA VAL A 867 52.76 -18.72 -28.95
C VAL A 867 53.88 -19.65 -28.47
N PRO A 868 54.09 -19.86 -27.15
CA PRO A 868 55.04 -20.82 -26.60
C PRO A 868 54.67 -22.26 -26.97
N ALA A 869 55.70 -23.17 -27.01
CA ALA A 869 55.42 -24.59 -27.11
C ALA A 869 54.57 -25.06 -25.93
N GLY A 870 53.49 -25.80 -26.20
CA GLY A 870 52.53 -26.19 -25.18
C GLY A 870 51.23 -26.77 -25.72
N VAL A 871 50.29 -27.01 -24.84
CA VAL A 871 48.92 -27.49 -25.13
C VAL A 871 47.96 -26.29 -25.21
N TYR A 872 47.14 -26.29 -26.26
CA TYR A 872 46.12 -25.28 -26.48
C TYR A 872 44.77 -25.95 -26.78
N LEU A 873 43.68 -25.26 -26.40
CA LEU A 873 42.31 -25.68 -26.66
C LEU A 873 41.74 -24.85 -27.83
N VAL A 874 41.35 -25.52 -28.89
CA VAL A 874 40.70 -24.93 -30.07
C VAL A 874 39.20 -25.14 -29.95
N THR A 875 38.46 -24.05 -29.84
CA THR A 875 37.00 -24.05 -29.83
C THR A 875 36.50 -23.59 -31.21
N VAL A 876 35.62 -24.37 -31.80
CA VAL A 876 34.88 -24.02 -33.03
C VAL A 876 33.42 -23.87 -32.72
N VAL A 877 32.82 -22.78 -33.18
CA VAL A 877 31.39 -22.49 -33.07
C VAL A 877 30.81 -22.27 -34.44
N ASP A 878 29.73 -22.98 -34.78
CA ASP A 878 29.05 -22.96 -36.09
C ASP A 878 27.52 -22.93 -35.82
N GLY A 879 26.94 -21.74 -35.75
CA GLY A 879 25.57 -21.56 -35.26
C GLY A 879 25.41 -22.04 -33.79
N ASP A 880 24.48 -22.95 -33.58
CA ASP A 880 24.23 -23.55 -32.25
C ASP A 880 25.17 -24.73 -31.91
N ARG A 881 26.07 -25.08 -32.83
CA ARG A 881 27.03 -26.18 -32.65
C ARG A 881 28.35 -25.68 -32.08
N ARG A 882 28.92 -26.40 -31.09
CA ARG A 882 30.21 -26.06 -30.51
C ARG A 882 31.03 -27.30 -30.15
N THR A 883 32.28 -27.32 -30.48
CA THR A 883 33.19 -28.38 -30.05
C THR A 883 34.58 -27.81 -29.72
N VAL A 884 35.25 -28.44 -28.75
CA VAL A 884 36.58 -28.09 -28.31
C VAL A 884 37.54 -29.28 -28.59
N LYS A 885 38.63 -29.05 -29.33
CA LYS A 885 39.68 -30.05 -29.52
C LYS A 885 41.05 -29.52 -29.07
N LYS A 886 41.86 -30.42 -28.56
CA LYS A 886 43.23 -30.14 -28.11
C LYS A 886 44.22 -30.13 -29.25
N ILE A 887 45.12 -29.14 -29.31
CA ILE A 887 46.30 -29.13 -30.14
C ILE A 887 47.58 -29.05 -29.31
N VAL A 888 48.66 -29.54 -29.86
CA VAL A 888 50.03 -29.42 -29.33
C VAL A 888 50.86 -28.56 -30.26
N VAL A 889 51.45 -27.49 -29.74
CA VAL A 889 52.40 -26.65 -30.46
C VAL A 889 53.82 -26.99 -29.97
N ASN A 890 54.74 -27.30 -30.90
CA ASN A 890 56.15 -27.68 -30.65
C ASN A 890 57.07 -26.48 -30.85
#